data_c565e87f1db9572310ddb518e19790d4
#
_entry.id   c565e87f1db9572310ddb518e19790d4
#
_cell.length_a   1.000
_cell.length_b   1.000
_cell.length_c   1.000
_cell.angle_alpha   90.00
_cell.angle_beta   90.00
_cell.angle_gamma   90.00
#
_symmetry.space_group_name_H-M   'P 1'
#
loop_
_entity.id
_entity.type
_entity.pdbx_description
1 polymer ?
#
loop_
_entity_poly.entity_id
_entity_poly.type
_entity_poly.pdbx_seq_one_letter_code
_entity_poly.pdbx_strand_id
1 'polypeptide(L)'
;MWLCADDMMHILRGGYDAKTLTADTMQYIVNQGQTTDRYRLEFENKQQLFRHSFMADYYLVDTQKHTRTPLSDAPVRDAYLSPNGKYVVYAKADNNLYIYKIDFKTEVALTTGDNAEIFNGISDWLYEEEFGVTRLFAFSPDSKLVAFVRLDETEVPTFDWQVFLGANYPKTESLRYPKAGEANAKASVCVYDIHYKTIRTMELPANLDGYLPRIAWTPLTKPSKKDEQPTSDLVILHMNRDQNKMDVLKGNPKSTVCHPFYSEQSKQYYVDFALFDQWQWLSDGRVIVLSEKGGYNQAYLYSSQGIEQKLLTPQQQDITALYGYDEKLQTLYYQAANTPMTRQAYALNLKKNTTTCLTQGEGTHSLTFSRDLTRYIDCYQSINLPQRYTLHTIGGASELILDNDSVLQAWNASGLPNKEFFTITTERGDVLNAWRILPKDFDATKRYPVVMMQYSGPASQRVTDTWRKRFGHYLAAQGYLVVCADGRGTNARGRAWRNATYMELGVKEAEDQISVARYLKTLPYVDASRLALCGWSYGGYQTLMCLSKQGGETIWQCGIAIAPVTSWRLYDSAYTERYMRRPQVNEFGYDKADVMQLASDLQGQLLLVHGLADDNVHAQQSWLYVDALVQAGKQFEMQMYPDDNHFLRNRSNYEHLHRRIMLFLSNNLKH
;
A
#
# COMPACT_ATOMS: atom_id res chain seq x y z
N MET A 1 -6.08 22.11 -3.86
CA MET A 1 -6.98 21.45 -2.89
C MET A 1 -7.05 19.98 -3.26
N TRP A 2 -6.99 19.07 -2.29
CA TRP A 2 -7.11 17.63 -2.55
C TRP A 2 -8.48 17.21 -2.04
N LEU A 3 -9.36 16.74 -2.91
CA LEU A 3 -10.60 16.10 -2.48
C LEU A 3 -10.25 14.73 -1.88
N CYS A 4 -10.74 14.44 -0.68
CA CYS A 4 -10.65 13.09 -0.10
C CYS A 4 -11.81 12.21 -0.60
N ALA A 5 -11.77 10.91 -0.30
CA ALA A 5 -12.82 9.98 -0.71
C ALA A 5 -14.21 10.36 -0.13
N ASP A 6 -14.24 10.90 1.09
CA ASP A 6 -15.50 11.31 1.74
C ASP A 6 -16.08 12.57 1.10
N ASP A 7 -15.25 13.54 0.68
CA ASP A 7 -15.69 14.70 -0.11
C ASP A 7 -16.33 14.27 -1.43
N MET A 8 -15.67 13.35 -2.13
CA MET A 8 -16.18 12.79 -3.38
C MET A 8 -17.53 12.08 -3.16
N MET A 9 -17.68 11.33 -2.07
CA MET A 9 -18.93 10.66 -1.74
C MET A 9 -20.06 11.64 -1.36
N HIS A 10 -19.72 12.75 -0.73
CA HIS A 10 -20.69 13.81 -0.42
C HIS A 10 -21.21 14.51 -1.67
N ILE A 11 -20.31 14.86 -2.59
CA ILE A 11 -20.65 15.44 -3.90
C ILE A 11 -21.53 14.45 -4.69
N LEU A 12 -21.21 13.16 -4.69
CA LEU A 12 -21.97 12.12 -5.37
C LEU A 12 -23.41 11.97 -4.83
N ARG A 13 -23.64 12.28 -3.55
CA ARG A 13 -24.99 12.29 -2.93
C ARG A 13 -25.79 13.54 -3.26
N GLY A 14 -25.22 14.51 -3.97
CA GLY A 14 -25.90 15.77 -4.31
C GLY A 14 -25.99 16.78 -3.17
N GLY A 15 -25.14 16.62 -2.13
CA GLY A 15 -25.16 17.45 -0.92
C GLY A 15 -24.31 18.72 -0.95
N TYR A 16 -23.49 18.95 -2.00
CA TYR A 16 -22.60 20.11 -2.06
C TYR A 16 -22.64 20.83 -3.41
N ASP A 17 -22.70 22.16 -3.34
CA ASP A 17 -22.24 23.01 -4.42
C ASP A 17 -20.71 23.12 -4.33
N ALA A 18 -19.99 22.77 -5.40
CA ALA A 18 -18.53 22.83 -5.46
C ALA A 18 -17.94 24.22 -5.14
N LYS A 19 -18.75 25.29 -5.27
CA LYS A 19 -18.38 26.65 -4.94
C LYS A 19 -18.38 26.96 -3.43
N THR A 20 -18.96 26.11 -2.60
CA THR A 20 -19.09 26.30 -1.15
C THR A 20 -18.13 25.45 -0.31
N LEU A 21 -17.26 24.64 -0.93
CA LEU A 21 -16.24 23.86 -0.24
C LEU A 21 -15.18 24.79 0.37
N THR A 22 -15.27 25.04 1.67
CA THR A 22 -14.26 25.80 2.44
C THR A 22 -13.22 24.86 3.05
N ALA A 23 -12.09 25.42 3.47
CA ALA A 23 -11.06 24.64 4.18
C ALA A 23 -11.61 24.00 5.48
N ASP A 24 -12.51 24.68 6.19
CA ASP A 24 -13.15 24.18 7.41
C ASP A 24 -14.10 23.03 7.11
N THR A 25 -14.86 23.12 6.01
CA THR A 25 -15.74 22.05 5.54
C THR A 25 -14.92 20.81 5.14
N MET A 26 -13.75 21.01 4.51
CA MET A 26 -12.83 19.94 4.15
C MET A 26 -12.25 19.25 5.40
N GLN A 27 -11.83 20.01 6.39
CA GLN A 27 -11.32 19.46 7.66
C GLN A 27 -12.40 18.65 8.39
N TYR A 28 -13.65 19.13 8.37
CA TYR A 28 -14.80 18.45 8.95
C TYR A 28 -15.09 17.10 8.26
N ILE A 29 -15.01 17.03 6.93
CA ILE A 29 -15.26 15.82 6.15
C ILE A 29 -14.13 14.79 6.35
N VAL A 30 -12.87 15.22 6.41
CA VAL A 30 -11.71 14.37 6.67
C VAL A 30 -11.80 13.66 8.03
N ASN A 31 -12.42 14.32 9.01
CA ASN A 31 -12.61 13.75 10.36
C ASN A 31 -13.86 12.86 10.48
N GLN A 32 -14.62 12.64 9.39
CA GLN A 32 -15.80 11.79 9.44
C GLN A 32 -15.40 10.31 9.41
N GLY A 33 -15.82 9.60 10.45
CA GLY A 33 -15.85 8.15 10.47
C GLY A 33 -17.02 7.58 9.68
N GLN A 34 -17.24 6.28 9.86
CA GLN A 34 -18.36 5.57 9.24
C GLN A 34 -19.71 6.20 9.57
N THR A 35 -20.62 6.22 8.60
CA THR A 35 -21.97 6.80 8.72
C THR A 35 -23.07 5.77 8.50
N THR A 36 -24.19 5.95 9.21
CA THR A 36 -25.51 5.39 8.88
C THR A 36 -26.44 6.56 8.52
N ASP A 37 -27.71 6.29 8.19
CA ASP A 37 -28.70 7.34 7.88
C ASP A 37 -28.92 8.34 9.04
N ARG A 38 -28.63 7.93 10.26
CA ARG A 38 -28.82 8.74 11.46
C ARG A 38 -27.56 9.06 12.22
N TYR A 39 -26.61 8.13 12.30
CA TYR A 39 -25.42 8.27 13.11
C TYR A 39 -24.17 8.37 12.27
N ARG A 40 -23.19 9.16 12.72
CA ARG A 40 -21.82 9.16 12.23
C ARG A 40 -20.83 9.14 13.39
N LEU A 41 -19.65 8.65 13.13
CA LEU A 41 -18.51 8.70 14.04
C LEU A 41 -17.61 9.88 13.69
N GLU A 42 -17.19 10.64 14.69
CA GLU A 42 -16.18 11.68 14.60
C GLU A 42 -15.07 11.37 15.59
N PHE A 43 -13.87 11.89 15.37
CA PHE A 43 -12.78 11.76 16.32
C PHE A 43 -11.93 13.02 16.40
N GLU A 44 -11.26 13.18 17.56
CA GLU A 44 -10.33 14.26 17.88
C GLU A 44 -9.10 13.69 18.58
N ASN A 45 -8.10 14.53 18.83
CA ASN A 45 -6.91 14.18 19.62
C ASN A 45 -6.21 12.91 19.13
N LYS A 46 -6.05 12.79 17.81
CA LYS A 46 -5.41 11.64 17.18
C LYS A 46 -3.97 11.46 17.67
N GLN A 47 -3.68 10.28 18.22
CA GLN A 47 -2.35 9.84 18.62
C GLN A 47 -1.93 8.66 17.72
N GLN A 48 -0.96 8.89 16.85
CA GLN A 48 -0.48 7.87 15.93
C GLN A 48 0.19 6.73 16.69
N LEU A 49 -0.15 5.47 16.36
CA LEU A 49 0.52 4.27 16.88
C LEU A 49 1.59 3.80 15.89
N PHE A 50 1.17 3.34 14.71
CA PHE A 50 2.04 2.87 13.63
C PHE A 50 1.77 3.67 12.34
N ARG A 51 1.98 3.08 11.19
CA ARG A 51 1.81 3.75 9.89
C ARG A 51 0.39 4.27 9.66
N HIS A 52 -0.62 3.48 10.02
CA HIS A 52 -2.04 3.73 9.75
C HIS A 52 -2.88 3.85 11.02
N SER A 53 -2.62 2.99 12.02
CA SER A 53 -3.39 2.94 13.25
C SER A 53 -3.13 4.12 14.18
N PHE A 54 -4.15 4.48 14.93
CA PHE A 54 -4.10 5.56 15.92
C PHE A 54 -5.13 5.34 17.03
N MET A 55 -4.85 5.90 18.19
CA MET A 55 -5.83 6.13 19.24
C MET A 55 -6.44 7.53 19.07
N ALA A 56 -7.71 7.69 19.39
CA ALA A 56 -8.37 9.00 19.35
C ALA A 56 -9.58 9.05 20.30
N ASP A 57 -10.02 10.25 20.62
CA ASP A 57 -11.28 10.49 21.33
C ASP A 57 -12.42 10.42 20.31
N TYR A 58 -13.16 9.33 20.30
CA TYR A 58 -14.28 9.12 19.36
C TYR A 58 -15.60 9.58 19.93
N TYR A 59 -16.44 10.12 19.05
CA TYR A 59 -17.76 10.63 19.35
C TYR A 59 -18.81 10.03 18.41
N LEU A 60 -19.96 9.70 18.99
CA LEU A 60 -21.18 9.38 18.24
C LEU A 60 -21.98 10.66 18.02
N VAL A 61 -22.24 11.01 16.76
CA VAL A 61 -23.05 12.15 16.37
C VAL A 61 -24.40 11.65 15.86
N ASP A 62 -25.48 12.04 16.54
CA ASP A 62 -26.86 11.84 16.08
C ASP A 62 -27.23 13.02 15.17
N THR A 63 -27.28 12.78 13.85
CA THR A 63 -27.55 13.83 12.85
C THR A 63 -28.97 14.38 12.88
N GLN A 64 -29.91 13.62 13.45
CA GLN A 64 -31.34 14.07 13.61
C GLN A 64 -31.51 14.89 14.86
N LYS A 65 -30.86 14.56 15.95
CA LYS A 65 -30.96 15.27 17.23
C LYS A 65 -29.89 16.35 17.40
N HIS A 66 -28.95 16.44 16.50
CA HIS A 66 -27.76 17.32 16.56
C HIS A 66 -27.00 17.21 17.89
N THR A 67 -26.84 15.97 18.39
CA THR A 67 -26.12 15.70 19.63
C THR A 67 -24.84 14.96 19.34
N ARG A 68 -23.79 15.26 20.11
CA ARG A 68 -22.46 14.65 20.07
C ARG A 68 -22.19 14.02 21.43
N THR A 69 -21.91 12.72 21.46
CA THR A 69 -21.72 11.94 22.69
C THR A 69 -20.38 11.21 22.63
N PRO A 70 -19.49 11.29 23.64
CA PRO A 70 -18.28 10.50 23.68
C PRO A 70 -18.60 9.01 23.74
N LEU A 71 -17.82 8.18 23.06
CA LEU A 71 -17.99 6.72 23.08
C LEU A 71 -17.37 6.08 24.32
N SER A 72 -16.27 6.66 24.82
CA SER A 72 -15.49 6.12 25.94
C SER A 72 -14.86 7.26 26.73
N ASP A 73 -14.50 7.00 27.99
CA ASP A 73 -13.75 7.93 28.85
C ASP A 73 -12.24 7.98 28.53
N ALA A 74 -11.77 7.11 27.65
CA ALA A 74 -10.38 7.04 27.19
C ALA A 74 -10.33 6.95 25.66
N PRO A 75 -9.21 7.34 25.02
CA PRO A 75 -9.01 7.16 23.60
C PRO A 75 -9.20 5.71 23.17
N VAL A 76 -9.80 5.51 21.99
CA VAL A 76 -10.07 4.19 21.42
C VAL A 76 -9.52 4.07 20.00
N ARG A 77 -9.44 2.83 19.51
CA ARG A 77 -8.92 2.49 18.19
C ARG A 77 -10.01 1.83 17.34
N ASP A 78 -10.05 2.17 16.04
CA ASP A 78 -10.84 1.49 15.01
C ASP A 78 -12.36 1.42 15.30
N ALA A 79 -12.98 2.49 15.83
CA ALA A 79 -14.40 2.50 16.10
C ALA A 79 -15.24 2.29 14.83
N TYR A 80 -16.26 1.41 14.90
CA TYR A 80 -17.07 1.02 13.75
C TYR A 80 -18.55 0.84 14.12
N LEU A 81 -19.44 1.51 13.37
CA LEU A 81 -20.90 1.42 13.55
C LEU A 81 -21.46 0.10 12.99
N SER A 82 -22.40 -0.49 13.70
CA SER A 82 -23.16 -1.64 13.18
C SER A 82 -24.06 -1.21 11.99
N PRO A 83 -24.35 -2.10 11.03
CA PRO A 83 -25.24 -1.82 9.91
C PRO A 83 -26.63 -1.32 10.32
N ASN A 84 -27.16 -1.80 11.45
CA ASN A 84 -28.49 -1.38 11.97
C ASN A 84 -28.44 -0.10 12.82
N GLY A 85 -27.26 0.52 13.01
CA GLY A 85 -27.10 1.75 13.79
C GLY A 85 -27.37 1.61 15.30
N LYS A 86 -27.31 0.40 15.89
CA LYS A 86 -27.56 0.19 17.33
C LYS A 86 -26.32 0.01 18.16
N TYR A 87 -25.18 -0.26 17.54
CA TYR A 87 -23.94 -0.60 18.22
C TYR A 87 -22.74 0.12 17.59
N VAL A 88 -21.71 0.38 18.40
CA VAL A 88 -20.36 0.70 17.94
C VAL A 88 -19.40 -0.30 18.58
N VAL A 89 -18.52 -0.90 17.79
CA VAL A 89 -17.42 -1.72 18.29
C VAL A 89 -16.11 -0.98 18.08
N TYR A 90 -15.20 -1.08 19.04
CA TYR A 90 -13.87 -0.48 19.02
C TYR A 90 -12.92 -1.25 19.93
N ALA A 91 -11.62 -1.00 19.82
CA ALA A 91 -10.62 -1.53 20.75
C ALA A 91 -10.10 -0.43 21.68
N LYS A 92 -9.65 -0.82 22.87
CA LYS A 92 -8.94 0.02 23.83
C LYS A 92 -7.45 -0.32 23.90
N ALA A 93 -6.73 0.41 24.75
CA ALA A 93 -5.29 0.25 24.92
C ALA A 93 -4.86 -1.12 25.51
N ASP A 94 -5.81 -1.88 26.05
CA ASP A 94 -5.62 -3.25 26.53
C ASP A 94 -5.75 -4.33 25.43
N ASN A 95 -5.84 -3.91 24.16
CA ASN A 95 -6.04 -4.77 22.98
C ASN A 95 -7.33 -5.61 23.00
N ASN A 96 -8.31 -5.24 23.85
CA ASN A 96 -9.61 -5.88 23.90
C ASN A 96 -10.66 -5.11 23.10
N LEU A 97 -11.65 -5.85 22.57
CA LEU A 97 -12.81 -5.28 21.90
C LEU A 97 -13.91 -4.92 22.91
N TYR A 98 -14.54 -3.80 22.66
CA TYR A 98 -15.68 -3.28 23.41
C TYR A 98 -16.83 -2.97 22.49
N ILE A 99 -18.06 -3.11 22.99
CA ILE A 99 -19.30 -2.72 22.28
C ILE A 99 -20.02 -1.63 23.08
N TYR A 100 -20.26 -0.51 22.41
CA TYR A 100 -21.13 0.54 22.90
C TYR A 100 -22.54 0.35 22.37
N LYS A 101 -23.54 0.25 23.26
CA LYS A 101 -24.97 0.09 22.96
C LYS A 101 -25.61 1.46 22.92
N ILE A 102 -25.95 1.94 21.73
CA ILE A 102 -26.38 3.32 21.48
C ILE A 102 -27.66 3.66 22.25
N ASP A 103 -28.67 2.79 22.21
CA ASP A 103 -29.96 3.03 22.87
C ASP A 103 -29.83 3.08 24.40
N PHE A 104 -28.88 2.35 24.97
CA PHE A 104 -28.68 2.25 26.41
C PHE A 104 -27.57 3.13 26.94
N LYS A 105 -26.75 3.72 26.05
CA LYS A 105 -25.53 4.49 26.37
C LYS A 105 -24.59 3.72 27.32
N THR A 106 -24.41 2.43 27.07
CA THR A 106 -23.60 1.55 27.91
C THR A 106 -22.54 0.86 27.08
N GLU A 107 -21.34 0.79 27.65
CA GLU A 107 -20.21 0.03 27.14
C GLU A 107 -20.15 -1.35 27.80
N VAL A 108 -19.76 -2.38 27.03
CA VAL A 108 -19.52 -3.75 27.52
C VAL A 108 -18.29 -4.31 26.82
N ALA A 109 -17.40 -4.97 27.56
CA ALA A 109 -16.29 -5.70 26.96
C ALA A 109 -16.81 -6.89 26.15
N LEU A 110 -16.39 -7.00 24.90
CA LEU A 110 -16.62 -8.17 24.04
C LEU A 110 -15.59 -9.26 24.34
N THR A 111 -14.33 -8.85 24.51
CA THR A 111 -13.24 -9.73 24.90
C THR A 111 -12.66 -9.26 26.23
N THR A 112 -12.03 -10.16 26.95
CA THR A 112 -11.38 -9.90 28.24
C THR A 112 -10.04 -10.62 28.28
N GLY A 113 -9.07 -10.04 28.93
CA GLY A 113 -7.73 -10.57 29.14
C GLY A 113 -6.80 -9.42 29.48
N ASP A 114 -5.76 -9.71 30.23
CA ASP A 114 -4.73 -8.76 30.67
C ASP A 114 -3.37 -8.99 29.99
N ASN A 115 -3.29 -9.93 29.04
CA ASN A 115 -2.09 -10.17 28.26
C ASN A 115 -2.01 -9.17 27.10
N ALA A 116 -1.09 -8.21 27.20
CA ALA A 116 -0.85 -7.17 26.18
C ALA A 116 -0.38 -7.72 24.83
N GLU A 117 0.06 -8.98 24.76
CA GLU A 117 0.53 -9.66 23.54
C GLU A 117 -0.61 -10.35 22.78
N ILE A 118 -1.85 -10.23 23.26
CA ILE A 118 -3.05 -10.77 22.62
C ILE A 118 -3.87 -9.60 22.02
N PHE A 119 -3.96 -9.57 20.71
CA PHE A 119 -4.73 -8.57 19.96
C PHE A 119 -6.07 -9.15 19.53
N ASN A 120 -7.17 -8.55 19.94
CA ASN A 120 -8.51 -8.98 19.58
C ASN A 120 -9.13 -8.03 18.56
N GLY A 121 -9.32 -8.47 17.33
CA GLY A 121 -9.99 -7.71 16.27
C GLY A 121 -9.24 -6.48 15.75
N ILE A 122 -8.00 -6.31 16.13
CA ILE A 122 -7.10 -5.27 15.64
C ILE A 122 -5.77 -5.89 15.21
N SER A 123 -5.05 -5.19 14.34
CA SER A 123 -3.73 -5.63 13.87
C SER A 123 -2.65 -5.46 14.93
N ASP A 124 -1.68 -6.37 14.93
CA ASP A 124 -0.33 -6.13 15.39
C ASP A 124 0.43 -5.25 14.36
N TRP A 125 1.72 -5.00 14.62
CA TRP A 125 2.57 -4.24 13.70
C TRP A 125 2.70 -4.91 12.34
N LEU A 126 2.92 -6.24 12.30
CA LEU A 126 3.14 -7.01 11.08
C LEU A 126 1.93 -7.00 10.15
N TYR A 127 0.73 -7.22 10.70
CA TYR A 127 -0.51 -7.19 9.92
C TYR A 127 -0.82 -5.79 9.40
N GLU A 128 -0.53 -4.76 10.20
CA GLU A 128 -0.74 -3.39 9.76
C GLU A 128 0.21 -3.02 8.62
N GLU A 129 1.51 -3.29 8.78
CA GLU A 129 2.52 -2.90 7.81
C GLU A 129 2.40 -3.70 6.51
N GLU A 130 2.27 -5.03 6.60
CA GLU A 130 2.42 -5.91 5.44
C GLU A 130 1.11 -6.36 4.79
N PHE A 131 0.03 -6.33 5.55
CA PHE A 131 -1.31 -6.62 4.99
C PHE A 131 -2.19 -5.38 4.89
N GLY A 132 -1.73 -4.20 5.32
CA GLY A 132 -2.42 -2.93 5.18
C GLY A 132 -3.76 -2.89 5.90
N VAL A 133 -3.87 -3.54 7.07
CA VAL A 133 -5.12 -3.65 7.84
C VAL A 133 -4.90 -3.18 9.27
N THR A 134 -5.79 -2.32 9.77
CA THR A 134 -5.80 -1.91 11.19
C THR A 134 -6.91 -2.60 11.95
N ARG A 135 -8.06 -2.81 11.30
CA ARG A 135 -9.26 -3.43 11.87
C ARG A 135 -9.45 -4.84 11.35
N LEU A 136 -9.44 -5.80 12.26
CA LEU A 136 -9.66 -7.22 12.01
C LEU A 136 -10.95 -7.73 12.65
N PHE A 137 -12.00 -6.89 12.72
CA PHE A 137 -13.35 -7.29 13.10
C PHE A 137 -14.39 -6.78 12.11
N ALA A 138 -15.53 -7.49 12.02
CA ALA A 138 -16.63 -7.13 11.15
C ALA A 138 -17.99 -7.54 11.75
N PHE A 139 -18.99 -6.64 11.68
CA PHE A 139 -20.38 -7.00 11.99
C PHE A 139 -20.98 -7.88 10.88
N SER A 140 -21.79 -8.86 11.28
CA SER A 140 -22.69 -9.50 10.32
C SER A 140 -23.67 -8.49 9.71
N PRO A 141 -24.15 -8.68 8.47
CA PRO A 141 -25.05 -7.73 7.82
C PRO A 141 -26.37 -7.51 8.59
N ASP A 142 -26.84 -8.48 9.39
CA ASP A 142 -28.00 -8.36 10.27
C ASP A 142 -27.64 -7.79 11.67
N SER A 143 -26.37 -7.43 11.89
CA SER A 143 -25.84 -6.87 13.14
C SER A 143 -26.07 -7.72 14.39
N LYS A 144 -26.19 -9.03 14.26
CA LYS A 144 -26.34 -9.94 15.41
C LYS A 144 -25.01 -10.50 15.90
N LEU A 145 -24.01 -10.56 15.01
CA LEU A 145 -22.71 -11.16 15.27
C LEU A 145 -21.59 -10.15 15.01
N VAL A 146 -20.48 -10.31 15.75
CA VAL A 146 -19.19 -9.64 15.46
C VAL A 146 -18.15 -10.74 15.28
N ALA A 147 -17.66 -10.90 14.06
CA ALA A 147 -16.49 -11.74 13.80
C ALA A 147 -15.22 -10.95 14.02
N PHE A 148 -14.17 -11.59 14.53
CA PHE A 148 -12.87 -10.95 14.68
C PHE A 148 -11.72 -11.98 14.60
N VAL A 149 -10.57 -11.49 14.14
CA VAL A 149 -9.30 -12.24 14.21
C VAL A 149 -8.66 -11.95 15.57
N ARG A 150 -8.17 -13.00 16.23
CA ARG A 150 -7.32 -12.90 17.41
C ARG A 150 -5.91 -13.25 17.00
N LEU A 151 -4.95 -12.38 17.33
CA LEU A 151 -3.52 -12.58 17.13
C LEU A 151 -2.85 -12.78 18.50
N ASP A 152 -1.99 -13.78 18.59
CA ASP A 152 -1.19 -14.11 19.77
C ASP A 152 0.28 -13.99 19.42
N GLU A 153 0.94 -12.94 19.92
CA GLU A 153 2.34 -12.60 19.69
C GLU A 153 3.30 -13.16 20.74
N THR A 154 2.83 -13.96 21.71
CA THR A 154 3.65 -14.40 22.85
C THR A 154 4.95 -15.10 22.44
N GLU A 155 4.98 -15.77 21.30
CA GLU A 155 6.16 -16.45 20.75
C GLU A 155 6.95 -15.59 19.74
N VAL A 156 6.48 -14.38 19.40
CA VAL A 156 7.16 -13.50 18.43
C VAL A 156 8.37 -12.84 19.10
N PRO A 157 9.57 -12.88 18.51
CA PRO A 157 10.74 -12.23 19.05
C PRO A 157 10.55 -10.71 19.19
N THR A 158 11.18 -10.13 20.22
CA THR A 158 11.17 -8.70 20.47
C THR A 158 12.41 -8.03 19.89
N PHE A 159 12.25 -6.88 19.28
CA PHE A 159 13.31 -5.98 18.88
C PHE A 159 13.25 -4.69 19.69
N ASP A 160 14.39 -4.29 20.26
CA ASP A 160 14.52 -3.11 21.11
C ASP A 160 15.38 -2.04 20.43
N TRP A 161 14.97 -0.77 20.57
CA TRP A 161 15.79 0.38 20.18
C TRP A 161 15.70 1.51 21.20
N GLN A 162 16.61 2.45 21.10
CA GLN A 162 16.66 3.58 22.02
C GLN A 162 16.15 4.86 21.34
N VAL A 163 15.34 5.61 22.09
CA VAL A 163 14.91 6.97 21.75
C VAL A 163 15.40 7.94 22.83
N PHE A 164 15.86 9.12 22.40
CA PHE A 164 16.56 10.07 23.28
C PHE A 164 15.64 11.20 23.75
N LEU A 165 14.81 11.76 22.88
CA LEU A 165 13.79 12.78 23.16
C LEU A 165 14.32 13.96 24.00
N GLY A 166 15.63 14.28 23.87
CA GLY A 166 16.30 15.33 24.65
C GLY A 166 16.52 15.04 26.14
N ALA A 167 16.29 13.80 26.58
CA ALA A 167 16.51 13.36 27.96
C ALA A 167 17.96 12.98 28.24
N ASN A 168 18.39 13.03 29.52
CA ASN A 168 19.75 12.61 29.95
C ASN A 168 19.98 11.10 29.77
N TYR A 169 18.95 10.31 29.86
CA TYR A 169 18.97 8.86 29.64
C TYR A 169 17.99 8.49 28.54
N PRO A 170 18.39 7.63 27.61
CA PRO A 170 17.48 7.16 26.57
C PRO A 170 16.36 6.28 27.16
N LYS A 171 15.21 6.28 26.50
CA LYS A 171 14.14 5.35 26.74
C LYS A 171 14.27 4.18 25.76
N THR A 172 14.10 2.94 26.23
CA THR A 172 13.99 1.78 25.37
C THR A 172 12.56 1.65 24.88
N GLU A 173 12.37 1.58 23.57
CA GLU A 173 11.14 1.16 22.91
C GLU A 173 11.31 -0.29 22.45
N SER A 174 10.23 -1.07 22.54
CA SER A 174 10.22 -2.49 22.20
C SER A 174 9.07 -2.83 21.27
N LEU A 175 9.32 -3.71 20.30
CA LEU A 175 8.32 -4.17 19.36
C LEU A 175 8.46 -5.68 19.13
N ARG A 176 7.35 -6.40 19.12
CA ARG A 176 7.30 -7.77 18.62
C ARG A 176 7.45 -7.72 17.10
N TYR A 177 8.60 -8.19 16.61
CA TYR A 177 8.97 -8.07 15.19
C TYR A 177 9.59 -9.39 14.71
N PRO A 178 8.83 -10.22 13.99
CA PRO A 178 9.35 -11.48 13.49
C PRO A 178 10.22 -11.22 12.26
N LYS A 179 11.51 -11.56 12.32
CA LYS A 179 12.38 -11.55 11.15
C LYS A 179 12.13 -12.77 10.27
N ALA A 180 12.62 -12.73 9.03
CA ALA A 180 12.47 -13.84 8.09
C ALA A 180 12.97 -15.16 8.69
N GLY A 181 12.11 -16.17 8.69
CA GLY A 181 12.37 -17.51 9.25
C GLY A 181 11.99 -17.69 10.72
N GLU A 182 11.67 -16.63 11.45
CA GLU A 182 11.31 -16.67 12.87
C GLU A 182 9.80 -16.91 13.10
N ALA A 183 9.39 -17.05 14.36
CA ALA A 183 8.00 -17.28 14.71
C ALA A 183 7.12 -16.06 14.43
N ASN A 184 5.96 -16.26 13.81
CA ASN A 184 4.90 -15.26 13.61
C ASN A 184 3.84 -15.37 14.69
N ALA A 185 3.00 -14.34 14.82
CA ALA A 185 1.81 -14.39 15.64
C ALA A 185 0.87 -15.54 15.22
N LYS A 186 0.31 -16.25 16.22
CA LYS A 186 -0.69 -17.29 15.99
C LYS A 186 -2.06 -16.64 15.79
N ALA A 187 -2.69 -16.89 14.64
CA ALA A 187 -3.97 -16.30 14.29
C ALA A 187 -5.13 -17.29 14.46
N SER A 188 -6.26 -16.82 14.98
CA SER A 188 -7.52 -17.56 15.04
C SER A 188 -8.70 -16.64 14.73
N VAL A 189 -9.82 -17.21 14.29
CA VAL A 189 -11.05 -16.46 14.00
C VAL A 189 -12.08 -16.78 15.06
N CYS A 190 -12.64 -15.73 15.66
CA CYS A 190 -13.67 -15.79 16.69
C CYS A 190 -14.95 -15.08 16.23
N VAL A 191 -16.09 -15.50 16.75
CA VAL A 191 -17.38 -14.85 16.51
C VAL A 191 -18.07 -14.62 17.85
N TYR A 192 -18.39 -13.37 18.14
CA TYR A 192 -19.20 -12.97 19.29
C TYR A 192 -20.67 -12.85 18.91
N ASP A 193 -21.54 -13.52 19.67
CA ASP A 193 -22.99 -13.38 19.57
C ASP A 193 -23.46 -12.28 20.50
N ILE A 194 -24.04 -11.19 19.95
CA ILE A 194 -24.47 -10.01 20.71
C ILE A 194 -25.64 -10.33 21.65
N HIS A 195 -26.51 -11.24 21.25
CA HIS A 195 -27.68 -11.62 22.07
C HIS A 195 -27.30 -12.56 23.22
N TYR A 196 -26.56 -13.64 22.89
CA TYR A 196 -26.18 -14.64 23.89
C TYR A 196 -24.93 -14.26 24.70
N LYS A 197 -24.18 -13.24 24.27
CA LYS A 197 -22.92 -12.75 24.87
C LYS A 197 -21.88 -13.87 24.99
N THR A 198 -21.75 -14.68 23.96
CA THR A 198 -20.82 -15.80 23.89
C THR A 198 -19.86 -15.64 22.74
N ILE A 199 -18.61 -16.08 22.94
CA ILE A 199 -17.59 -16.18 21.89
C ILE A 199 -17.49 -17.64 21.46
N ARG A 200 -17.37 -17.86 20.16
CA ARG A 200 -17.06 -19.16 19.55
C ARG A 200 -15.85 -19.02 18.65
N THR A 201 -14.92 -19.96 18.74
CA THR A 201 -13.79 -20.03 17.82
C THR A 201 -14.20 -20.84 16.60
N MET A 202 -13.89 -20.33 15.39
CA MET A 202 -14.17 -21.02 14.14
C MET A 202 -13.20 -22.19 13.94
N GLU A 203 -13.71 -23.30 13.47
CA GLU A 203 -12.92 -24.50 13.15
C GLU A 203 -12.33 -24.36 11.75
N LEU A 204 -11.08 -23.86 11.72
CA LEU A 204 -10.32 -23.78 10.48
C LEU A 204 -9.80 -25.18 10.10
N PRO A 205 -9.57 -25.46 8.81
CA PRO A 205 -8.95 -26.73 8.39
C PRO A 205 -7.65 -27.00 9.14
N ALA A 206 -7.40 -28.27 9.49
CA ALA A 206 -6.20 -28.66 10.23
C ALA A 206 -4.92 -28.28 9.46
N ASN A 207 -3.87 -27.87 10.19
CA ASN A 207 -2.56 -27.49 9.64
C ASN A 207 -2.55 -26.24 8.75
N LEU A 208 -3.46 -25.27 8.96
CA LEU A 208 -3.31 -23.96 8.39
C LEU A 208 -2.19 -23.23 9.12
N ASP A 209 -0.99 -23.18 8.50
CA ASP A 209 0.12 -22.32 8.90
C ASP A 209 0.08 -21.04 8.04
N GLY A 210 0.29 -19.88 8.64
CA GLY A 210 0.34 -18.62 7.90
C GLY A 210 -0.52 -17.51 8.49
N TYR A 211 -1.23 -16.78 7.63
CA TYR A 211 -1.87 -15.51 7.98
C TYR A 211 -3.37 -15.52 7.70
N LEU A 212 -4.12 -14.75 8.49
CA LEU A 212 -5.56 -14.49 8.33
C LEU A 212 -5.80 -12.98 8.09
N PRO A 213 -5.35 -12.43 6.95
CA PRO A 213 -5.29 -10.98 6.76
C PRO A 213 -6.66 -10.32 6.54
N ARG A 214 -7.71 -11.08 6.22
CA ARG A 214 -9.05 -10.53 5.98
C ARG A 214 -10.13 -11.44 6.51
N ILE A 215 -11.17 -10.82 7.07
CA ILE A 215 -12.48 -11.42 7.31
C ILE A 215 -13.56 -10.51 6.75
N ALA A 216 -14.63 -11.10 6.23
CA ALA A 216 -15.77 -10.39 5.68
C ALA A 216 -17.06 -11.21 5.87
N TRP A 217 -18.19 -10.66 5.49
CA TRP A 217 -19.46 -11.37 5.45
C TRP A 217 -20.02 -11.35 4.05
N THR A 218 -20.61 -12.47 3.60
CA THR A 218 -21.41 -12.45 2.38
C THR A 218 -22.63 -11.57 2.57
N PRO A 219 -23.21 -10.97 1.49
CA PRO A 219 -24.50 -10.34 1.58
C PRO A 219 -25.56 -11.29 2.15
N LEU A 220 -26.60 -10.75 2.77
CA LEU A 220 -27.74 -11.55 3.22
C LEU A 220 -28.39 -12.26 2.02
N THR A 221 -28.53 -13.56 2.12
CA THR A 221 -29.24 -14.36 1.10
C THR A 221 -30.74 -14.06 1.12
N LYS A 222 -31.38 -14.07 -0.04
CA LYS A 222 -32.84 -14.05 -0.10
C LYS A 222 -33.38 -15.42 0.36
N PRO A 223 -34.33 -15.47 1.32
CA PRO A 223 -34.90 -16.76 1.75
C PRO A 223 -35.52 -17.51 0.57
N SER A 224 -35.24 -18.77 0.47
CA SER A 224 -35.84 -19.65 -0.55
C SER A 224 -37.29 -20.06 -0.22
N LYS A 225 -37.63 -20.00 1.08
CA LYS A 225 -38.95 -20.29 1.62
C LYS A 225 -39.45 -19.14 2.47
N LYS A 226 -40.79 -18.98 2.56
CA LYS A 226 -41.46 -17.85 3.25
C LYS A 226 -41.08 -17.72 4.73
N ASP A 227 -40.77 -18.83 5.39
CA ASP A 227 -40.43 -18.85 6.83
C ASP A 227 -38.92 -18.96 7.12
N GLU A 228 -38.09 -18.95 6.08
CA GLU A 228 -36.65 -19.03 6.21
C GLU A 228 -36.07 -17.63 6.48
N GLN A 229 -35.17 -17.51 7.47
CA GLN A 229 -34.49 -16.24 7.73
C GLN A 229 -33.30 -16.04 6.76
N PRO A 230 -33.06 -14.81 6.31
CA PRO A 230 -31.85 -14.49 5.56
C PRO A 230 -30.59 -14.93 6.34
N THR A 231 -29.64 -15.52 5.66
CA THR A 231 -28.36 -15.94 6.24
C THR A 231 -27.20 -15.25 5.53
N SER A 232 -26.08 -15.18 6.21
CA SER A 232 -24.81 -14.69 5.68
C SER A 232 -23.70 -15.60 6.20
N ASP A 233 -22.78 -15.97 5.35
CA ASP A 233 -21.59 -16.74 5.72
C ASP A 233 -20.45 -15.79 6.11
N LEU A 234 -19.66 -16.19 7.10
CA LEU A 234 -18.38 -15.56 7.38
C LEU A 234 -17.36 -15.97 6.32
N VAL A 235 -16.75 -15.01 5.68
CA VAL A 235 -15.68 -15.20 4.70
C VAL A 235 -14.34 -14.96 5.38
N ILE A 236 -13.42 -15.91 5.27
CA ILE A 236 -12.10 -15.87 5.88
C ILE A 236 -11.06 -16.04 4.78
N LEU A 237 -10.16 -15.08 4.65
CA LEU A 237 -8.99 -15.16 3.78
C LEU A 237 -7.83 -15.75 4.55
N HIS A 238 -7.27 -16.84 4.07
CA HIS A 238 -6.05 -17.46 4.57
C HIS A 238 -4.94 -17.41 3.53
N MET A 239 -3.74 -17.01 3.95
CA MET A 239 -2.51 -17.13 3.18
C MET A 239 -1.58 -18.09 3.88
N ASN A 240 -1.02 -19.07 3.15
CA ASN A 240 0.06 -19.85 3.73
C ASN A 240 1.29 -18.98 3.99
N ARG A 241 2.21 -19.43 4.83
CA ARG A 241 3.37 -18.63 5.25
C ARG A 241 4.23 -18.15 4.07
N ASP A 242 4.48 -18.99 3.06
CA ASP A 242 5.22 -18.62 1.85
C ASP A 242 4.40 -17.71 0.90
N GLN A 243 3.16 -17.38 1.23
CA GLN A 243 2.22 -16.53 0.48
C GLN A 243 2.09 -16.89 -1.01
N ASN A 244 2.34 -18.15 -1.33
CA ASN A 244 2.16 -18.70 -2.66
C ASN A 244 0.89 -19.55 -2.80
N LYS A 245 0.07 -19.60 -1.74
CA LYS A 245 -1.25 -20.19 -1.71
C LYS A 245 -2.20 -19.31 -0.92
N MET A 246 -3.35 -19.01 -1.53
CA MET A 246 -4.46 -18.26 -0.97
C MET A 246 -5.69 -19.15 -0.93
N ASP A 247 -6.28 -19.35 0.23
CA ASP A 247 -7.54 -20.04 0.42
C ASP A 247 -8.59 -19.07 0.96
N VAL A 248 -9.78 -19.05 0.35
CA VAL A 248 -10.93 -18.33 0.89
C VAL A 248 -11.91 -19.35 1.41
N LEU A 249 -12.26 -19.25 2.68
CA LEU A 249 -13.17 -20.15 3.38
C LEU A 249 -14.50 -19.46 3.62
N LYS A 250 -15.59 -20.23 3.59
CA LYS A 250 -16.90 -19.83 4.10
C LYS A 250 -17.17 -20.56 5.40
N GLY A 251 -17.42 -19.81 6.47
CA GLY A 251 -17.69 -20.31 7.81
C GLY A 251 -19.14 -20.09 8.22
N ASN A 252 -19.74 -21.11 8.82
CA ASN A 252 -21.06 -20.99 9.44
C ASN A 252 -20.87 -20.70 10.95
N PRO A 253 -21.23 -19.49 11.43
CA PRO A 253 -21.00 -19.11 12.82
C PRO A 253 -21.77 -19.94 13.86
N LYS A 254 -22.84 -20.65 13.45
CA LYS A 254 -23.62 -21.49 14.35
C LYS A 254 -22.96 -22.84 14.59
N SER A 255 -22.46 -23.46 13.54
CA SER A 255 -21.76 -24.76 13.63
C SER A 255 -20.27 -24.65 13.84
N THR A 256 -19.69 -23.43 13.72
CA THR A 256 -18.25 -23.11 13.72
C THR A 256 -17.44 -23.66 12.56
N VAL A 257 -18.03 -24.52 11.74
CA VAL A 257 -17.34 -25.22 10.65
C VAL A 257 -17.06 -24.29 9.47
N CYS A 258 -15.84 -24.36 8.96
CA CYS A 258 -15.39 -23.63 7.77
C CYS A 258 -15.15 -24.60 6.60
N HIS A 259 -15.60 -24.22 5.40
CA HIS A 259 -15.42 -24.98 4.17
C HIS A 259 -14.64 -24.17 3.14
N PRO A 260 -13.75 -24.79 2.35
CA PRO A 260 -13.11 -24.13 1.23
C PRO A 260 -14.14 -23.60 0.21
N PHE A 261 -13.95 -22.36 -0.23
CA PHE A 261 -14.77 -21.73 -1.26
C PHE A 261 -13.96 -21.44 -2.52
N TYR A 262 -12.74 -20.93 -2.34
CA TYR A 262 -11.83 -20.63 -3.43
C TYR A 262 -10.40 -20.96 -3.00
N SER A 263 -9.58 -21.40 -3.96
CA SER A 263 -8.16 -21.61 -3.73
C SER A 263 -7.37 -21.19 -4.96
N GLU A 264 -6.29 -20.45 -4.74
CA GLU A 264 -5.29 -20.13 -5.75
C GLU A 264 -3.91 -20.47 -5.23
N GLN A 265 -3.11 -21.18 -6.03
CA GLN A 265 -1.76 -21.58 -5.69
C GLN A 265 -0.82 -21.38 -6.87
N SER A 266 0.41 -20.94 -6.59
CA SER A 266 1.49 -20.89 -7.56
C SER A 266 2.74 -21.58 -7.05
N LYS A 267 3.37 -22.40 -7.89
CA LYS A 267 4.69 -22.98 -7.60
C LYS A 267 5.83 -22.01 -7.92
N GLN A 268 5.60 -21.05 -8.82
CA GLN A 268 6.63 -20.19 -9.38
C GLN A 268 6.63 -18.77 -8.77
N TYR A 269 5.49 -18.32 -8.20
CA TYR A 269 5.30 -16.94 -7.79
C TYR A 269 4.53 -16.88 -6.48
N TYR A 270 4.50 -15.70 -5.83
CA TYR A 270 3.54 -15.43 -4.78
C TYR A 270 2.13 -15.21 -5.36
N VAL A 271 1.11 -15.31 -4.53
CA VAL A 271 -0.28 -14.96 -4.83
C VAL A 271 -0.60 -13.62 -4.15
N ASP A 272 -1.16 -12.67 -4.90
CA ASP A 272 -1.47 -11.35 -4.38
C ASP A 272 -2.79 -11.38 -3.60
N PHE A 273 -2.71 -11.36 -2.28
CA PHE A 273 -3.87 -11.35 -1.39
C PHE A 273 -4.70 -10.07 -1.49
N ALA A 274 -4.07 -8.92 -1.85
CA ALA A 274 -4.76 -7.63 -1.90
C ALA A 274 -5.85 -7.59 -2.99
N LEU A 275 -5.80 -8.48 -3.96
CA LEU A 275 -6.85 -8.62 -4.97
C LEU A 275 -8.20 -9.01 -4.35
N PHE A 276 -8.19 -9.71 -3.19
CA PHE A 276 -9.40 -10.06 -2.46
C PHE A 276 -10.20 -8.84 -2.02
N ASP A 277 -9.57 -7.75 -1.67
CA ASP A 277 -10.24 -6.51 -1.21
C ASP A 277 -11.15 -5.90 -2.27
N GLN A 278 -10.97 -6.29 -3.53
CA GLN A 278 -11.75 -5.81 -4.67
C GLN A 278 -12.81 -6.80 -5.15
N TRP A 279 -12.96 -7.97 -4.51
CA TRP A 279 -13.97 -8.94 -4.91
C TRP A 279 -15.38 -8.38 -4.76
N GLN A 280 -16.26 -8.67 -5.71
CA GLN A 280 -17.64 -8.19 -5.72
C GLN A 280 -18.61 -9.36 -5.49
N TRP A 281 -19.17 -9.45 -4.28
CA TRP A 281 -20.20 -10.39 -3.93
C TRP A 281 -21.54 -9.93 -4.50
N LEU A 282 -22.22 -10.80 -5.26
CA LEU A 282 -23.49 -10.50 -5.91
C LEU A 282 -24.69 -10.93 -5.04
N SER A 283 -25.86 -10.34 -5.30
CA SER A 283 -27.07 -10.61 -4.49
C SER A 283 -27.59 -12.05 -4.62
N ASP A 284 -27.19 -12.78 -5.67
CA ASP A 284 -27.52 -14.19 -5.90
C ASP A 284 -26.46 -15.17 -5.36
N GLY A 285 -25.46 -14.66 -4.65
CA GLY A 285 -24.38 -15.43 -4.02
C GLY A 285 -23.19 -15.71 -4.93
N ARG A 286 -23.23 -15.36 -6.21
CA ARG A 286 -22.05 -15.39 -7.10
C ARG A 286 -21.04 -14.35 -6.64
N VAL A 287 -19.81 -14.46 -7.13
CA VAL A 287 -18.75 -13.48 -6.85
C VAL A 287 -17.92 -13.20 -8.10
N ILE A 288 -17.56 -11.93 -8.30
CA ILE A 288 -16.55 -11.52 -9.27
C ILE A 288 -15.22 -11.44 -8.53
N VAL A 289 -14.27 -12.25 -8.97
CA VAL A 289 -12.94 -12.46 -8.38
C VAL A 289 -11.90 -11.81 -9.27
N LEU A 290 -10.95 -11.08 -8.70
CA LEU A 290 -9.71 -10.72 -9.38
C LEU A 290 -8.66 -11.80 -9.12
N SER A 291 -7.95 -12.21 -10.17
CA SER A 291 -6.87 -13.19 -10.12
C SER A 291 -5.88 -13.02 -11.25
N GLU A 292 -4.62 -13.30 -10.98
CA GLU A 292 -3.54 -13.29 -11.96
C GLU A 292 -3.22 -14.68 -12.56
N LYS A 293 -4.04 -15.69 -12.29
CA LYS A 293 -3.80 -17.05 -12.75
C LYS A 293 -3.68 -17.18 -14.27
N GLY A 294 -4.29 -16.25 -15.02
CA GLY A 294 -4.19 -16.14 -16.50
C GLY A 294 -2.97 -15.39 -17.02
N GLY A 295 -2.05 -14.94 -16.14
CA GLY A 295 -0.85 -14.19 -16.51
C GLY A 295 -1.00 -12.67 -16.39
N TYR A 296 -2.22 -12.16 -16.29
CA TYR A 296 -2.56 -10.76 -16.00
C TYR A 296 -3.61 -10.72 -14.89
N ASN A 297 -3.73 -9.61 -14.19
CA ASN A 297 -4.81 -9.41 -13.24
C ASN A 297 -6.14 -9.23 -14.01
N GLN A 298 -7.02 -10.23 -13.93
CA GLN A 298 -8.25 -10.33 -14.70
C GLN A 298 -9.45 -10.65 -13.81
N ALA A 299 -10.65 -10.27 -14.26
CA ALA A 299 -11.89 -10.55 -13.56
C ALA A 299 -12.51 -11.88 -14.03
N TYR A 300 -12.90 -12.70 -13.06
CA TYR A 300 -13.54 -14.01 -13.26
C TYR A 300 -14.88 -14.04 -12.50
N LEU A 301 -15.88 -14.65 -13.08
CA LEU A 301 -17.16 -14.93 -12.41
C LEU A 301 -17.15 -16.34 -11.83
N TYR A 302 -17.49 -16.43 -10.53
CA TYR A 302 -17.64 -17.69 -9.79
C TYR A 302 -19.07 -17.88 -9.32
N SER A 303 -19.52 -19.15 -9.23
CA SER A 303 -20.81 -19.50 -8.65
C SER A 303 -20.82 -19.28 -7.13
N SER A 304 -21.99 -19.38 -6.51
CA SER A 304 -22.16 -19.36 -5.05
C SER A 304 -21.47 -20.54 -4.33
N GLN A 305 -21.09 -21.59 -5.06
CA GLN A 305 -20.33 -22.75 -4.58
C GLN A 305 -18.82 -22.64 -4.84
N GLY A 306 -18.32 -21.51 -5.37
CA GLY A 306 -16.90 -21.31 -5.66
C GLY A 306 -16.41 -22.00 -6.94
N ILE A 307 -17.32 -22.32 -7.87
CA ILE A 307 -16.98 -22.91 -9.17
C ILE A 307 -16.84 -21.79 -10.20
N GLU A 308 -15.68 -21.74 -10.88
CA GLU A 308 -15.46 -20.80 -11.97
C GLU A 308 -16.46 -21.00 -13.10
N GLN A 309 -17.08 -19.91 -13.54
CA GLN A 309 -18.08 -19.92 -14.60
C GLN A 309 -17.58 -19.26 -15.89
N LYS A 310 -16.85 -18.14 -15.76
CA LYS A 310 -16.43 -17.34 -16.93
C LYS A 310 -15.27 -16.42 -16.61
N LEU A 311 -14.29 -16.32 -17.52
CA LEU A 311 -13.35 -15.19 -17.60
C LEU A 311 -14.09 -14.00 -18.23
N LEU A 312 -14.18 -12.89 -17.47
CA LEU A 312 -14.91 -11.69 -17.91
C LEU A 312 -14.06 -10.74 -18.75
N THR A 313 -12.77 -10.63 -18.43
CA THR A 313 -11.85 -9.68 -19.08
C THR A 313 -10.64 -10.43 -19.69
N PRO A 314 -10.79 -10.99 -20.91
CA PRO A 314 -9.76 -11.83 -21.52
C PRO A 314 -8.58 -11.06 -22.11
N GLN A 315 -8.55 -9.72 -22.04
CA GLN A 315 -7.48 -8.88 -22.58
C GLN A 315 -6.17 -9.11 -21.80
N GLN A 316 -5.04 -9.03 -22.51
CA GLN A 316 -3.70 -9.12 -21.92
C GLN A 316 -3.30 -7.76 -21.30
N GLN A 317 -4.05 -7.35 -20.28
CA GLN A 317 -3.79 -6.12 -19.54
C GLN A 317 -4.19 -6.32 -18.06
N ASP A 318 -3.53 -5.62 -17.17
CA ASP A 318 -3.83 -5.70 -15.75
C ASP A 318 -5.03 -4.81 -15.40
N ILE A 319 -6.05 -5.38 -14.77
CA ILE A 319 -7.06 -4.62 -14.04
C ILE A 319 -6.39 -4.06 -12.79
N THR A 320 -6.52 -2.76 -12.59
CA THR A 320 -5.91 -2.05 -11.45
C THR A 320 -6.92 -1.66 -10.38
N ALA A 321 -8.21 -1.64 -10.71
CA ALA A 321 -9.32 -1.48 -9.76
C ALA A 321 -10.62 -2.07 -10.30
N LEU A 322 -11.44 -2.68 -9.43
CA LEU A 322 -12.86 -2.92 -9.65
C LEU A 322 -13.68 -1.86 -8.93
N TYR A 323 -14.51 -1.13 -9.66
CA TYR A 323 -15.34 -0.07 -9.09
C TYR A 323 -16.71 -0.56 -8.62
N GLY A 324 -17.25 -1.60 -9.25
CA GLY A 324 -18.53 -2.20 -8.88
C GLY A 324 -19.21 -2.93 -10.03
N TYR A 325 -20.23 -3.69 -9.69
CA TYR A 325 -21.08 -4.39 -10.65
C TYR A 325 -22.55 -3.96 -10.50
N ASP A 326 -23.09 -3.32 -11.51
CA ASP A 326 -24.53 -3.01 -11.59
C ASP A 326 -25.29 -4.26 -12.02
N GLU A 327 -25.99 -4.88 -11.07
CA GLU A 327 -26.77 -6.11 -11.31
C GLU A 327 -27.97 -5.86 -12.24
N LYS A 328 -28.56 -4.65 -12.25
CA LYS A 328 -29.71 -4.30 -13.09
C LYS A 328 -29.29 -4.14 -14.56
N LEU A 329 -28.20 -3.40 -14.77
CA LEU A 329 -27.62 -3.18 -16.10
C LEU A 329 -26.73 -4.32 -16.54
N GLN A 330 -26.40 -5.27 -15.66
CA GLN A 330 -25.41 -6.33 -15.85
C GLN A 330 -24.07 -5.79 -16.37
N THR A 331 -23.59 -4.72 -15.72
CA THR A 331 -22.42 -3.99 -16.16
C THR A 331 -21.37 -3.94 -15.06
N LEU A 332 -20.15 -4.40 -15.38
CA LEU A 332 -18.96 -4.33 -14.53
C LEU A 332 -18.18 -3.05 -14.89
N TYR A 333 -17.91 -2.23 -13.87
CA TYR A 333 -17.06 -1.04 -13.98
C TYR A 333 -15.68 -1.34 -13.41
N TYR A 334 -14.63 -1.05 -14.18
CA TYR A 334 -13.26 -1.34 -13.76
C TYR A 334 -12.24 -0.37 -14.37
N GLN A 335 -11.05 -0.31 -13.80
CA GLN A 335 -9.89 0.39 -14.31
C GLN A 335 -8.88 -0.64 -14.81
N ALA A 336 -8.19 -0.32 -15.90
CA ALA A 336 -7.09 -1.15 -16.41
C ALA A 336 -5.90 -0.30 -16.89
N ALA A 337 -4.74 -0.94 -16.92
CA ALA A 337 -3.52 -0.37 -17.46
C ALA A 337 -3.49 -0.54 -18.98
N ASN A 338 -3.87 0.48 -19.75
CA ASN A 338 -3.78 0.47 -21.21
C ASN A 338 -2.35 0.38 -21.72
N THR A 339 -1.50 1.15 -21.06
CA THR A 339 -0.05 1.01 -21.09
C THR A 339 0.41 0.83 -19.64
N PRO A 340 1.63 0.37 -19.40
CA PRO A 340 2.11 0.29 -18.03
C PRO A 340 2.00 1.62 -17.27
N MET A 341 2.11 2.77 -17.93
CA MET A 341 2.14 4.08 -17.30
C MET A 341 0.77 4.73 -17.12
N THR A 342 -0.25 4.34 -17.89
CA THR A 342 -1.57 5.00 -17.94
C THR A 342 -2.67 4.14 -17.33
N ARG A 343 -3.78 4.75 -16.94
CA ARG A 343 -4.98 4.09 -16.40
C ARG A 343 -6.23 4.63 -17.06
N GLN A 344 -7.05 3.73 -17.60
CA GLN A 344 -8.34 4.05 -18.20
C GLN A 344 -9.46 3.26 -17.51
N ALA A 345 -10.67 3.81 -17.50
CA ALA A 345 -11.83 3.16 -16.91
C ALA A 345 -12.79 2.62 -17.98
N TYR A 346 -13.39 1.48 -17.69
CA TYR A 346 -14.22 0.74 -18.62
C TYR A 346 -15.55 0.31 -17.98
N ALA A 347 -16.57 0.18 -18.85
CA ALA A 347 -17.84 -0.48 -18.56
C ALA A 347 -17.96 -1.73 -19.45
N LEU A 348 -17.98 -2.93 -18.84
CA LEU A 348 -18.23 -4.19 -19.51
C LEU A 348 -19.66 -4.66 -19.26
N ASN A 349 -20.50 -4.61 -20.30
CA ASN A 349 -21.84 -5.15 -20.24
C ASN A 349 -21.79 -6.67 -20.47
N LEU A 350 -22.10 -7.47 -19.45
CA LEU A 350 -21.99 -8.92 -19.51
C LEU A 350 -23.06 -9.58 -20.40
N LYS A 351 -24.24 -8.94 -20.54
CA LYS A 351 -25.33 -9.44 -21.39
C LYS A 351 -25.02 -9.25 -22.87
N LYS A 352 -24.51 -8.06 -23.24
CA LYS A 352 -24.15 -7.72 -24.63
C LYS A 352 -22.75 -8.17 -25.00
N ASN A 353 -21.94 -8.52 -24.03
CA ASN A 353 -20.50 -8.81 -24.14
C ASN A 353 -19.73 -7.69 -24.86
N THR A 354 -20.02 -6.43 -24.48
CA THR A 354 -19.42 -5.23 -25.05
C THR A 354 -18.69 -4.44 -23.97
N THR A 355 -17.48 -3.94 -24.31
CA THR A 355 -16.70 -3.06 -23.43
C THR A 355 -16.69 -1.66 -24.03
N THR A 356 -16.96 -0.66 -23.21
CA THR A 356 -16.91 0.76 -23.55
C THR A 356 -15.90 1.46 -22.65
N CYS A 357 -15.00 2.26 -23.22
CA CYS A 357 -14.13 3.14 -22.43
C CYS A 357 -14.96 4.32 -21.93
N LEU A 358 -14.91 4.58 -20.61
CA LEU A 358 -15.65 5.68 -19.97
C LEU A 358 -14.86 6.99 -19.94
N THR A 359 -13.56 6.91 -20.08
CA THR A 359 -12.62 8.02 -19.90
C THR A 359 -12.03 8.45 -21.25
N GLN A 360 -11.61 9.72 -21.35
CA GLN A 360 -11.06 10.29 -22.56
C GLN A 360 -9.76 11.01 -22.26
N GLY A 361 -8.81 10.95 -23.18
CA GLY A 361 -7.48 11.54 -23.06
C GLY A 361 -6.45 10.54 -22.55
N GLU A 362 -5.18 10.83 -22.86
CA GLU A 362 -4.05 10.08 -22.32
C GLU A 362 -3.75 10.53 -20.91
N GLY A 363 -3.33 9.61 -20.06
CA GLY A 363 -3.02 9.90 -18.65
C GLY A 363 -3.57 8.85 -17.71
N THR A 364 -3.80 9.27 -16.48
CA THR A 364 -4.34 8.41 -15.42
C THR A 364 -5.69 8.93 -14.98
N HIS A 365 -6.70 8.08 -15.11
CA HIS A 365 -8.05 8.28 -14.62
C HIS A 365 -8.31 7.37 -13.42
N SER A 366 -8.86 7.92 -12.34
CA SER A 366 -9.30 7.17 -11.15
C SER A 366 -10.73 7.56 -10.82
N LEU A 367 -11.65 6.58 -10.85
CA LEU A 367 -13.07 6.86 -10.64
C LEU A 367 -13.50 6.56 -9.20
N THR A 368 -14.40 7.39 -8.69
CA THR A 368 -15.13 7.12 -7.44
C THR A 368 -16.62 7.12 -7.75
N PHE A 369 -17.25 5.96 -7.61
CA PHE A 369 -18.66 5.77 -7.92
C PHE A 369 -19.56 6.08 -6.73
N SER A 370 -20.78 6.57 -7.04
CA SER A 370 -21.90 6.56 -6.07
C SER A 370 -22.28 5.12 -5.73
N ARG A 371 -22.89 4.91 -4.54
CA ARG A 371 -23.29 3.56 -4.08
C ARG A 371 -24.24 2.85 -5.05
N ASP A 372 -25.08 3.60 -5.76
CA ASP A 372 -26.04 3.09 -6.75
C ASP A 372 -25.46 2.96 -8.16
N LEU A 373 -24.18 3.25 -8.35
CA LEU A 373 -23.44 3.21 -9.61
C LEU A 373 -24.03 4.09 -10.72
N THR A 374 -24.87 5.07 -10.39
CA THR A 374 -25.50 5.97 -11.38
C THR A 374 -24.63 7.17 -11.73
N ARG A 375 -23.68 7.54 -10.85
CA ARG A 375 -22.77 8.66 -11.02
C ARG A 375 -21.35 8.28 -10.59
N TYR A 376 -20.36 8.97 -11.13
CA TYR A 376 -18.98 8.85 -10.67
C TYR A 376 -18.23 10.18 -10.79
N ILE A 377 -17.24 10.37 -9.97
CA ILE A 377 -16.22 11.41 -10.10
C ILE A 377 -14.99 10.81 -10.77
N ASP A 378 -14.57 11.41 -11.87
CA ASP A 378 -13.30 11.11 -12.54
C ASP A 378 -12.22 12.06 -12.02
N CYS A 379 -11.17 11.52 -11.41
CA CYS A 379 -9.93 12.22 -11.10
C CYS A 379 -8.93 11.96 -12.22
N TYR A 380 -8.85 12.87 -13.17
CA TYR A 380 -7.93 12.82 -14.30
C TYR A 380 -6.65 13.59 -14.01
N GLN A 381 -5.51 13.03 -14.37
CA GLN A 381 -4.20 13.69 -14.29
C GLN A 381 -3.23 13.11 -15.32
N SER A 382 -2.14 13.85 -15.57
CA SER A 382 -0.99 13.34 -16.32
C SER A 382 0.32 13.80 -15.68
N ILE A 383 1.44 13.38 -16.25
CA ILE A 383 2.77 13.73 -15.74
C ILE A 383 3.00 15.25 -15.65
N ASN A 384 2.31 16.04 -16.48
CA ASN A 384 2.40 17.50 -16.55
C ASN A 384 1.07 18.24 -16.38
N LEU A 385 0.00 17.52 -16.00
CA LEU A 385 -1.31 18.09 -15.71
C LEU A 385 -1.75 17.71 -14.28
N PRO A 386 -2.04 18.70 -13.41
CA PRO A 386 -2.55 18.41 -12.06
C PRO A 386 -3.94 17.77 -12.13
N GLN A 387 -4.37 17.18 -11.00
CA GLN A 387 -5.65 16.50 -10.91
C GLN A 387 -6.81 17.43 -11.32
N ARG A 388 -7.67 16.93 -12.20
CA ARG A 388 -8.96 17.49 -12.56
C ARG A 388 -10.06 16.55 -12.07
N TYR A 389 -11.11 17.10 -11.51
CA TYR A 389 -12.22 16.33 -10.96
C TYR A 389 -13.50 16.71 -11.72
N THR A 390 -14.09 15.70 -12.38
CA THR A 390 -15.32 15.87 -13.16
C THR A 390 -16.37 14.89 -12.66
N LEU A 391 -17.56 15.39 -12.34
CA LEU A 391 -18.73 14.55 -12.01
C LEU A 391 -19.40 14.11 -13.31
N HIS A 392 -19.64 12.83 -13.44
CA HIS A 392 -20.33 12.21 -14.56
C HIS A 392 -21.61 11.51 -14.09
N THR A 393 -22.68 11.63 -14.87
CA THR A 393 -23.88 10.79 -14.74
C THR A 393 -23.82 9.72 -15.84
N ILE A 394 -24.01 8.45 -15.50
CA ILE A 394 -24.00 7.36 -16.49
C ILE A 394 -25.08 7.60 -17.54
N GLY A 395 -24.66 7.69 -18.80
CA GLY A 395 -25.56 8.01 -19.93
C GLY A 395 -26.12 9.43 -19.96
N GLY A 396 -25.57 10.34 -19.14
CA GLY A 396 -26.04 11.72 -19.00
C GLY A 396 -24.93 12.77 -19.11
N ALA A 397 -25.14 13.91 -18.46
CA ALA A 397 -24.24 15.05 -18.47
C ALA A 397 -23.00 14.85 -17.59
N SER A 398 -21.97 15.65 -17.86
CA SER A 398 -20.79 15.81 -17.01
C SER A 398 -20.64 17.25 -16.54
N GLU A 399 -20.07 17.44 -15.34
CA GLU A 399 -19.84 18.74 -14.72
C GLU A 399 -18.43 18.79 -14.13
N LEU A 400 -17.67 19.82 -14.48
CA LEU A 400 -16.33 20.05 -13.93
C LEU A 400 -16.46 20.57 -12.50
N ILE A 401 -15.89 19.84 -11.51
CA ILE A 401 -15.90 20.22 -10.10
C ILE A 401 -14.68 21.09 -9.77
N LEU A 402 -13.48 20.65 -10.20
CA LEU A 402 -12.21 21.30 -9.90
C LEU A 402 -11.19 21.01 -10.99
N ASP A 403 -10.59 22.05 -11.56
CA ASP A 403 -9.57 21.92 -12.61
C ASP A 403 -8.12 22.04 -12.12
N ASN A 404 -7.90 22.66 -10.95
CA ASN A 404 -6.56 23.00 -10.43
C ASN A 404 -5.71 23.84 -11.42
N ASP A 405 -6.33 24.64 -12.29
CA ASP A 405 -5.62 25.47 -13.27
C ASP A 405 -4.70 26.49 -12.59
N SER A 406 -5.07 27.00 -11.42
CA SER A 406 -4.18 27.88 -10.61
C SER A 406 -2.86 27.20 -10.21
N VAL A 407 -2.90 25.89 -9.91
CA VAL A 407 -1.71 25.09 -9.60
C VAL A 407 -0.83 24.95 -10.83
N LEU A 408 -1.45 24.67 -12.00
CA LEU A 408 -0.73 24.58 -13.27
C LEU A 408 -0.12 25.91 -13.68
N GLN A 409 -0.83 27.02 -13.53
CA GLN A 409 -0.32 28.37 -13.80
C GLN A 409 0.86 28.72 -12.89
N ALA A 410 0.77 28.43 -11.58
CA ALA A 410 1.86 28.63 -10.63
C ALA A 410 3.08 27.78 -10.98
N TRP A 411 2.86 26.53 -11.40
CA TRP A 411 3.93 25.65 -11.87
C TRP A 411 4.63 26.25 -13.10
N ASN A 412 3.88 26.64 -14.11
CA ASN A 412 4.43 27.22 -15.34
C ASN A 412 5.18 28.54 -15.08
N ALA A 413 4.65 29.38 -14.18
CA ALA A 413 5.30 30.63 -13.79
C ALA A 413 6.60 30.42 -13.00
N SER A 414 6.79 29.26 -12.34
CA SER A 414 8.03 28.94 -11.63
C SER A 414 9.24 28.72 -12.55
N GLY A 415 9.00 28.47 -13.83
CA GLY A 415 10.04 28.13 -14.82
C GLY A 415 10.77 26.81 -14.51
N LEU A 416 10.19 25.94 -13.65
CA LEU A 416 10.75 24.63 -13.38
C LEU A 416 10.49 23.68 -14.56
N PRO A 417 11.47 22.81 -14.90
CA PRO A 417 11.34 21.92 -16.03
C PRO A 417 10.29 20.83 -15.81
N ASN A 418 9.64 20.42 -16.89
CA ASN A 418 8.67 19.32 -16.89
C ASN A 418 9.36 17.96 -17.00
N LYS A 419 8.61 16.89 -16.70
CA LYS A 419 9.03 15.52 -16.96
C LYS A 419 8.72 15.13 -18.41
N GLU A 420 9.54 14.26 -18.96
CA GLU A 420 9.36 13.64 -20.27
C GLU A 420 9.49 12.12 -20.15
N PHE A 421 8.60 11.38 -20.81
CA PHE A 421 8.74 9.93 -20.93
C PHE A 421 9.69 9.54 -22.04
N PHE A 422 10.39 8.44 -21.85
CA PHE A 422 11.19 7.76 -22.86
C PHE A 422 11.34 6.28 -22.50
N THR A 423 11.89 5.52 -23.43
CA THR A 423 12.16 4.09 -23.22
C THR A 423 13.65 3.80 -23.37
N ILE A 424 14.09 2.76 -22.66
CA ILE A 424 15.47 2.28 -22.70
C ILE A 424 15.42 0.78 -23.00
N THR A 425 16.15 0.35 -24.02
CA THR A 425 16.33 -1.07 -24.30
C THR A 425 17.58 -1.55 -23.58
N THR A 426 17.43 -2.53 -22.71
CA THR A 426 18.55 -3.14 -22.00
C THR A 426 19.41 -4.00 -22.92
N GLU A 427 20.60 -4.36 -22.49
CA GLU A 427 21.50 -5.30 -23.22
C GLU A 427 20.86 -6.68 -23.47
N ARG A 428 19.83 -7.04 -22.69
CA ARG A 428 19.06 -8.28 -22.84
C ARG A 428 17.87 -8.15 -23.82
N GLY A 429 17.60 -6.95 -24.31
CA GLY A 429 16.46 -6.67 -25.17
C GLY A 429 15.15 -6.28 -24.43
N ASP A 430 15.15 -6.20 -23.10
CA ASP A 430 14.01 -5.72 -22.34
C ASP A 430 13.83 -4.22 -22.54
N VAL A 431 12.59 -3.78 -22.83
CA VAL A 431 12.25 -2.36 -22.96
C VAL A 431 11.73 -1.83 -21.63
N LEU A 432 12.47 -0.90 -21.03
CA LEU A 432 12.13 -0.26 -19.75
C LEU A 432 11.44 1.09 -20.02
N ASN A 433 10.38 1.37 -19.24
CA ASN A 433 9.77 2.69 -19.21
C ASN A 433 10.56 3.59 -18.27
N ALA A 434 10.77 4.84 -18.68
CA ALA A 434 11.51 5.82 -17.92
C ALA A 434 10.91 7.23 -18.06
N TRP A 435 11.20 8.08 -17.11
CA TRP A 435 11.03 9.52 -17.25
C TRP A 435 12.35 10.24 -16.96
N ARG A 436 12.52 11.41 -17.58
CA ARG A 436 13.60 12.33 -17.27
C ARG A 436 13.07 13.73 -16.97
N ILE A 437 13.87 14.51 -16.25
CA ILE A 437 13.71 15.95 -16.09
C ILE A 437 15.04 16.56 -16.56
N LEU A 438 14.98 17.28 -17.67
CA LEU A 438 16.15 18.00 -18.19
C LEU A 438 16.52 19.14 -17.24
N PRO A 439 17.80 19.53 -17.15
CA PRO A 439 18.21 20.70 -16.37
C PRO A 439 17.43 21.96 -16.80
N LYS A 440 17.24 22.89 -15.87
CA LYS A 440 16.74 24.21 -16.21
C LYS A 440 17.68 24.86 -17.25
N ASP A 441 17.12 25.50 -18.27
CA ASP A 441 17.86 26.11 -19.38
C ASP A 441 18.77 25.11 -20.13
N PHE A 442 18.21 23.90 -20.39
CA PHE A 442 18.93 22.81 -21.05
C PHE A 442 19.46 23.23 -22.43
N ASP A 443 20.75 22.93 -22.65
CA ASP A 443 21.47 23.13 -23.90
C ASP A 443 22.11 21.81 -24.35
N ALA A 444 21.66 21.26 -25.46
CA ALA A 444 22.11 19.96 -25.95
C ALA A 444 23.60 19.90 -26.33
N THR A 445 24.29 21.06 -26.40
CA THR A 445 25.74 21.14 -26.66
C THR A 445 26.57 21.00 -25.40
N LYS A 446 25.95 21.11 -24.22
CA LYS A 446 26.60 20.97 -22.92
C LYS A 446 26.46 19.54 -22.37
N ARG A 447 27.32 19.19 -21.42
CA ARG A 447 27.25 17.92 -20.69
C ARG A 447 26.83 18.14 -19.25
N TYR A 448 25.87 17.35 -18.78
CA TYR A 448 25.26 17.50 -17.48
C TYR A 448 25.53 16.29 -16.58
N PRO A 449 25.74 16.49 -15.28
CA PRO A 449 25.74 15.39 -14.30
C PRO A 449 24.35 14.80 -14.19
N VAL A 450 24.28 13.50 -13.92
CA VAL A 450 23.02 12.75 -13.81
C VAL A 450 22.76 12.32 -12.38
N VAL A 451 21.53 12.48 -11.91
CA VAL A 451 21.03 11.84 -10.69
C VAL A 451 19.93 10.84 -11.07
N MET A 452 20.21 9.55 -10.95
CA MET A 452 19.22 8.51 -11.10
C MET A 452 18.46 8.35 -9.77
N MET A 453 17.14 8.55 -9.81
CA MET A 453 16.25 8.33 -8.66
C MET A 453 15.47 7.05 -8.91
N GLN A 454 15.57 6.08 -8.03
CA GLN A 454 14.93 4.77 -8.22
C GLN A 454 14.37 4.22 -6.92
N TYR A 455 13.49 3.23 -7.05
CA TYR A 455 12.99 2.42 -5.93
C TYR A 455 13.15 0.92 -6.23
N SER A 456 12.62 0.47 -7.36
CA SER A 456 12.74 -0.88 -7.92
C SER A 456 12.11 -2.02 -7.08
N GLY A 457 11.46 -1.71 -5.96
CA GLY A 457 10.84 -2.74 -5.11
C GLY A 457 9.76 -3.55 -5.83
N PRO A 458 9.52 -4.81 -5.44
CA PRO A 458 8.52 -5.68 -6.06
C PRO A 458 7.14 -5.02 -6.10
N ALA A 459 6.44 -5.20 -7.23
CA ALA A 459 5.11 -4.63 -7.49
C ALA A 459 5.01 -3.10 -7.34
N SER A 460 6.14 -2.40 -7.22
CA SER A 460 6.15 -0.92 -7.20
C SER A 460 6.08 -0.36 -8.61
N GLN A 461 5.76 0.94 -8.74
CA GLN A 461 5.79 1.66 -9.99
C GLN A 461 6.12 3.13 -9.76
N ARG A 462 7.18 3.62 -10.38
CA ARG A 462 7.65 5.02 -10.30
C ARG A 462 7.45 5.78 -11.61
N VAL A 463 7.35 5.06 -12.71
CA VAL A 463 7.12 5.61 -14.04
C VAL A 463 5.63 5.50 -14.37
N THR A 464 4.86 6.49 -13.90
CA THR A 464 3.41 6.58 -14.10
C THR A 464 3.05 7.95 -14.64
N ASP A 465 2.00 8.00 -15.46
CA ASP A 465 1.49 9.26 -16.02
C ASP A 465 0.59 9.97 -15.00
N THR A 466 1.25 10.52 -13.96
CA THR A 466 0.61 11.18 -12.83
C THR A 466 1.36 12.45 -12.43
N TRP A 467 0.62 13.46 -11.97
CA TRP A 467 1.16 14.71 -11.46
C TRP A 467 1.93 14.48 -10.16
N ARG A 468 3.25 14.41 -10.24
CA ARG A 468 4.13 14.26 -9.07
C ARG A 468 5.31 15.22 -9.18
N LYS A 469 5.18 16.41 -8.61
CA LYS A 469 6.25 17.40 -8.53
C LYS A 469 6.97 17.24 -7.18
N ARG A 470 8.23 16.82 -7.20
CA ARG A 470 9.02 16.45 -6.02
C ARG A 470 10.46 16.92 -6.16
N PHE A 471 11.32 16.50 -5.22
CA PHE A 471 12.74 16.84 -5.12
C PHE A 471 13.53 16.72 -6.45
N GLY A 472 13.18 15.78 -7.34
CA GLY A 472 13.81 15.69 -8.66
C GLY A 472 13.71 16.97 -9.51
N HIS A 473 12.61 17.73 -9.40
CA HIS A 473 12.49 19.02 -10.10
C HIS A 473 13.41 20.08 -9.51
N TYR A 474 13.62 20.05 -8.19
CA TYR A 474 14.59 20.91 -7.53
C TYR A 474 16.02 20.58 -7.99
N LEU A 475 16.38 19.29 -8.07
CA LEU A 475 17.67 18.86 -8.61
C LEU A 475 17.88 19.36 -10.04
N ALA A 476 16.85 19.22 -10.89
CA ALA A 476 16.93 19.72 -12.27
C ALA A 476 17.10 21.25 -12.34
N ALA A 477 16.46 22.00 -11.44
CA ALA A 477 16.68 23.44 -11.31
C ALA A 477 18.11 23.80 -10.88
N GLN A 478 18.83 22.88 -10.22
CA GLN A 478 20.23 23.03 -9.82
C GLN A 478 21.23 22.53 -10.90
N GLY A 479 20.74 22.17 -12.10
CA GLY A 479 21.57 21.80 -13.24
C GLY A 479 21.86 20.32 -13.39
N TYR A 480 21.15 19.43 -12.66
CA TYR A 480 21.25 17.98 -12.84
C TYR A 480 20.24 17.47 -13.86
N LEU A 481 20.64 16.53 -14.70
CA LEU A 481 19.71 15.67 -15.42
C LEU A 481 19.18 14.63 -14.44
N VAL A 482 17.85 14.57 -14.24
CA VAL A 482 17.24 13.60 -13.30
C VAL A 482 16.51 12.53 -14.08
N VAL A 483 16.74 11.26 -13.75
CA VAL A 483 16.18 10.11 -14.47
C VAL A 483 15.62 9.10 -13.48
N CYS A 484 14.52 8.44 -13.86
CA CYS A 484 13.98 7.27 -13.16
C CYS A 484 13.49 6.26 -14.19
N ALA A 485 13.79 4.98 -13.97
CA ALA A 485 13.34 3.89 -14.81
C ALA A 485 12.73 2.77 -13.93
N ASP A 486 11.64 2.16 -14.41
CA ASP A 486 11.04 0.97 -13.83
C ASP A 486 11.56 -0.27 -14.56
N GLY A 487 12.31 -1.11 -13.83
CA GLY A 487 12.87 -2.37 -14.30
C GLY A 487 11.95 -3.58 -14.08
N ARG A 488 12.51 -4.77 -14.22
CA ARG A 488 11.85 -6.03 -13.87
C ARG A 488 11.42 -6.04 -12.41
N GLY A 489 10.31 -6.73 -12.11
CA GLY A 489 9.69 -6.74 -10.79
C GLY A 489 8.64 -5.66 -10.56
N THR A 490 8.59 -4.62 -11.41
CA THR A 490 7.61 -3.52 -11.31
C THR A 490 6.24 -3.91 -11.84
N ASN A 491 5.21 -3.13 -11.50
CA ASN A 491 3.80 -3.47 -11.73
C ASN A 491 3.30 -3.09 -13.14
N ALA A 492 2.05 -3.50 -13.46
CA ALA A 492 1.28 -3.15 -14.67
C ALA A 492 1.86 -3.68 -16.00
N ARG A 493 2.57 -4.80 -15.95
CA ARG A 493 3.11 -5.51 -17.14
C ARG A 493 2.85 -7.02 -17.08
N GLY A 494 1.83 -7.43 -16.34
CA GLY A 494 1.46 -8.81 -16.12
C GLY A 494 2.30 -9.52 -15.05
N ARG A 495 1.82 -10.70 -14.66
CA ARG A 495 2.36 -11.49 -13.55
C ARG A 495 3.82 -11.90 -13.74
N ALA A 496 4.21 -12.33 -14.93
CA ALA A 496 5.58 -12.80 -15.20
C ALA A 496 6.61 -11.68 -15.04
N TRP A 497 6.33 -10.47 -15.52
CA TRP A 497 7.19 -9.32 -15.35
C TRP A 497 7.29 -8.90 -13.87
N ARG A 498 6.14 -8.81 -13.19
CA ARG A 498 6.09 -8.42 -11.78
C ARG A 498 6.84 -9.40 -10.87
N ASN A 499 6.85 -10.67 -11.21
CA ASN A 499 7.53 -11.72 -10.44
C ASN A 499 8.91 -12.10 -10.99
N ALA A 500 9.47 -11.33 -11.92
CA ALA A 500 10.77 -11.62 -12.50
C ALA A 500 11.90 -11.67 -11.46
N THR A 501 11.75 -10.94 -10.35
CA THR A 501 12.72 -10.83 -9.24
C THR A 501 12.43 -11.76 -8.06
N TYR A 502 11.40 -12.60 -8.18
CA TYR A 502 10.97 -13.51 -7.13
C TYR A 502 12.09 -14.46 -6.74
N MET A 503 12.34 -14.63 -5.44
CA MET A 503 13.42 -15.40 -4.80
C MET A 503 14.86 -14.87 -5.02
N GLU A 504 15.03 -13.74 -5.73
CA GLU A 504 16.34 -13.13 -6.01
C GLU A 504 16.23 -11.58 -5.97
N LEU A 505 15.67 -11.03 -4.90
CA LEU A 505 15.49 -9.57 -4.76
C LEU A 505 16.81 -8.81 -4.94
N GLY A 506 16.75 -7.66 -5.61
CA GLY A 506 17.87 -6.75 -5.82
C GLY A 506 18.83 -7.14 -6.93
N VAL A 507 18.82 -8.39 -7.38
CA VAL A 507 19.80 -8.89 -8.38
C VAL A 507 19.46 -8.41 -9.78
N LYS A 508 18.27 -8.75 -10.27
CA LYS A 508 17.82 -8.37 -11.62
C LYS A 508 17.49 -6.89 -11.74
N GLU A 509 17.02 -6.30 -10.66
CA GLU A 509 16.79 -4.86 -10.59
C GLU A 509 18.10 -4.09 -10.73
N ALA A 510 19.20 -4.55 -10.11
CA ALA A 510 20.50 -3.94 -10.27
C ALA A 510 21.04 -4.06 -11.72
N GLU A 511 20.88 -5.22 -12.35
CA GLU A 511 21.20 -5.40 -13.78
C GLU A 511 20.48 -4.38 -14.67
N ASP A 512 19.18 -4.17 -14.41
CA ASP A 512 18.37 -3.23 -15.17
C ASP A 512 18.84 -1.78 -14.95
N GLN A 513 19.08 -1.36 -13.69
CA GLN A 513 19.57 -0.02 -13.39
C GLN A 513 20.98 0.22 -13.95
N ILE A 514 21.86 -0.80 -13.96
CA ILE A 514 23.18 -0.75 -14.61
C ILE A 514 23.02 -0.53 -16.12
N SER A 515 22.11 -1.25 -16.77
CA SER A 515 21.82 -1.06 -18.20
C SER A 515 21.29 0.34 -18.49
N VAL A 516 20.44 0.88 -17.62
CA VAL A 516 19.96 2.28 -17.71
C VAL A 516 21.14 3.26 -17.62
N ALA A 517 22.02 3.10 -16.64
CA ALA A 517 23.17 3.99 -16.48
C ALA A 517 24.12 3.94 -17.66
N ARG A 518 24.40 2.74 -18.22
CA ARG A 518 25.20 2.57 -19.45
C ARG A 518 24.57 3.28 -20.64
N TYR A 519 23.26 3.11 -20.83
CA TYR A 519 22.54 3.86 -21.87
C TYR A 519 22.70 5.38 -21.68
N LEU A 520 22.53 5.91 -20.47
CA LEU A 520 22.67 7.32 -20.19
C LEU A 520 24.08 7.86 -20.54
N LYS A 521 25.14 7.07 -20.28
CA LYS A 521 26.53 7.41 -20.65
C LYS A 521 26.73 7.55 -22.16
N THR A 522 25.86 6.99 -23.01
CA THR A 522 25.95 7.14 -24.49
C THR A 522 25.36 8.45 -25.00
N LEU A 523 24.58 9.16 -24.18
CA LEU A 523 23.89 10.38 -24.61
C LEU A 523 24.89 11.55 -24.70
N PRO A 524 24.89 12.35 -25.79
CA PRO A 524 25.92 13.38 -26.02
C PRO A 524 25.90 14.49 -24.98
N TYR A 525 24.77 14.76 -24.36
CA TYR A 525 24.57 15.77 -23.31
C TYR A 525 24.75 15.23 -21.89
N VAL A 526 25.16 13.98 -21.73
CA VAL A 526 25.47 13.38 -20.42
C VAL A 526 26.97 13.42 -20.18
N ASP A 527 27.38 13.88 -19.01
CA ASP A 527 28.73 13.68 -18.54
C ASP A 527 28.89 12.28 -17.96
N ALA A 528 29.50 11.40 -18.73
CA ALA A 528 29.66 9.98 -18.38
C ALA A 528 30.51 9.72 -17.12
N SER A 529 31.26 10.76 -16.66
CA SER A 529 32.06 10.70 -15.44
C SER A 529 31.32 11.22 -14.19
N ARG A 530 30.05 11.70 -14.32
CA ARG A 530 29.32 12.35 -13.24
C ARG A 530 27.88 11.80 -13.08
N LEU A 531 27.77 10.53 -12.71
CA LEU A 531 26.51 9.86 -12.43
C LEU A 531 26.37 9.59 -10.91
N ALA A 532 25.20 9.86 -10.37
CA ALA A 532 24.82 9.48 -9.02
C ALA A 532 23.53 8.62 -9.02
N LEU A 533 23.39 7.78 -8.00
CA LEU A 533 22.20 6.97 -7.74
C LEU A 533 21.62 7.32 -6.37
N CYS A 534 20.30 7.48 -6.26
CA CYS A 534 19.64 7.84 -5.01
C CYS A 534 18.38 7.00 -4.81
N GLY A 535 18.24 6.41 -3.62
CA GLY A 535 17.06 5.65 -3.26
C GLY A 535 16.80 5.59 -1.76
N TRP A 536 15.54 5.30 -1.41
CA TRP A 536 15.03 5.21 -0.04
C TRP A 536 14.39 3.85 0.20
N SER A 537 14.59 3.25 1.39
CA SER A 537 14.04 1.95 1.75
C SER A 537 14.56 0.86 0.80
N TYR A 538 13.68 0.13 0.10
CA TYR A 538 14.10 -0.76 -1.00
C TYR A 538 14.99 -0.05 -2.01
N GLY A 539 14.72 1.22 -2.33
CA GLY A 539 15.59 2.03 -3.20
C GLY A 539 16.96 2.29 -2.61
N GLY A 540 17.07 2.42 -1.29
CA GLY A 540 18.34 2.49 -0.57
C GLY A 540 19.11 1.17 -0.70
N TYR A 541 18.47 0.04 -0.46
CA TYR A 541 19.01 -1.29 -0.71
C TYR A 541 19.48 -1.44 -2.14
N GLN A 542 18.66 -1.05 -3.10
CA GLN A 542 18.98 -1.12 -4.52
C GLN A 542 20.17 -0.23 -4.91
N THR A 543 20.32 0.94 -4.24
CA THR A 543 21.52 1.79 -4.40
C THR A 543 22.78 1.04 -3.97
N LEU A 544 22.75 0.36 -2.83
CA LEU A 544 23.89 -0.44 -2.34
C LEU A 544 24.19 -1.61 -3.28
N MET A 545 23.18 -2.35 -3.72
CA MET A 545 23.33 -3.44 -4.71
C MET A 545 23.97 -2.95 -6.02
N CYS A 546 23.50 -1.82 -6.55
CA CYS A 546 24.07 -1.23 -7.77
C CYS A 546 25.51 -0.81 -7.60
N LEU A 547 25.87 -0.11 -6.52
CA LEU A 547 27.24 0.31 -6.24
C LEU A 547 28.20 -0.87 -6.07
N SER A 548 27.72 -2.02 -5.59
CA SER A 548 28.54 -3.22 -5.38
C SER A 548 28.59 -4.16 -6.59
N LYS A 549 27.64 -4.07 -7.54
CA LYS A 549 27.53 -4.98 -8.70
C LYS A 549 27.99 -4.37 -10.02
N GLN A 550 28.83 -3.34 -9.99
CA GLN A 550 29.27 -2.63 -11.22
C GLN A 550 30.27 -3.42 -12.09
N GLY A 551 30.70 -4.60 -11.66
CA GLY A 551 31.56 -5.48 -12.44
C GLY A 551 33.01 -4.97 -12.62
N GLY A 552 33.53 -4.20 -11.66
CA GLY A 552 34.86 -3.60 -11.71
C GLY A 552 34.95 -2.28 -12.48
N GLU A 553 33.85 -1.86 -13.14
CA GLU A 553 33.72 -0.54 -13.77
C GLU A 553 33.04 0.43 -12.80
N THR A 554 33.59 1.63 -12.60
CA THR A 554 32.89 2.67 -11.82
C THR A 554 31.84 3.34 -12.70
N ILE A 555 30.59 2.89 -12.57
CA ILE A 555 29.43 3.43 -13.33
C ILE A 555 28.93 4.70 -12.65
N TRP A 556 28.70 4.65 -11.32
CA TRP A 556 28.28 5.78 -10.52
C TRP A 556 29.44 6.27 -9.65
N GLN A 557 29.67 7.59 -9.67
CA GLN A 557 30.67 8.25 -8.83
C GLN A 557 30.23 8.27 -7.39
N CYS A 558 28.93 8.36 -7.15
CA CYS A 558 28.40 8.32 -5.79
C CYS A 558 26.98 7.76 -5.73
N GLY A 559 26.61 7.27 -4.54
CA GLY A 559 25.28 6.79 -4.24
C GLY A 559 24.78 7.28 -2.87
N ILE A 560 23.48 7.47 -2.78
CA ILE A 560 22.80 7.91 -1.58
C ILE A 560 21.78 6.83 -1.21
N ALA A 561 22.04 6.12 -0.12
CA ALA A 561 21.18 5.05 0.40
C ALA A 561 20.51 5.52 1.70
N ILE A 562 19.17 5.71 1.65
CA ILE A 562 18.39 6.21 2.78
C ILE A 562 17.57 5.07 3.35
N ALA A 563 17.71 4.80 4.64
CA ALA A 563 17.03 3.73 5.39
C ALA A 563 17.03 2.38 4.63
N PRO A 564 18.22 1.89 4.18
CA PRO A 564 18.28 0.71 3.34
C PRO A 564 18.07 -0.58 4.13
N VAL A 565 17.40 -1.57 3.52
CA VAL A 565 17.63 -2.96 3.85
C VAL A 565 19.06 -3.30 3.43
N THR A 566 19.78 -4.12 4.21
CA THR A 566 21.14 -4.59 3.88
C THR A 566 21.22 -6.11 3.86
N SER A 567 20.37 -6.77 4.64
CA SER A 567 20.14 -8.20 4.58
C SER A 567 18.67 -8.51 4.78
N TRP A 568 18.08 -9.29 3.90
CA TRP A 568 16.68 -9.71 3.99
C TRP A 568 16.41 -10.64 5.18
N ARG A 569 17.45 -11.24 5.76
CA ARG A 569 17.35 -12.02 7.02
C ARG A 569 17.01 -11.14 8.23
N LEU A 570 17.24 -9.84 8.15
CA LEU A 570 17.00 -8.87 9.22
C LEU A 570 15.69 -8.11 9.05
N TYR A 571 14.96 -8.35 7.96
CA TYR A 571 13.68 -7.69 7.69
C TYR A 571 12.51 -8.61 8.06
N ASP A 572 11.30 -8.04 8.17
CA ASP A 572 10.13 -8.77 8.63
C ASP A 572 9.79 -10.00 7.78
N SER A 573 9.15 -10.98 8.42
CA SER A 573 8.83 -12.27 7.83
C SER A 573 7.79 -12.16 6.72
N ALA A 574 6.73 -11.36 6.88
CA ALA A 574 5.61 -11.35 5.95
C ALA A 574 5.99 -10.74 4.59
N TYR A 575 6.71 -9.61 4.58
CA TYR A 575 7.25 -9.04 3.34
C TYR A 575 8.31 -9.94 2.73
N THR A 576 9.30 -10.30 3.54
CA THR A 576 10.48 -11.00 3.03
C THR A 576 10.11 -12.37 2.48
N GLU A 577 9.34 -13.16 3.22
CA GLU A 577 8.96 -14.51 2.80
C GLU A 577 7.97 -14.51 1.63
N ARG A 578 7.18 -13.45 1.45
CA ARG A 578 6.33 -13.24 0.26
C ARG A 578 7.16 -13.24 -1.01
N TYR A 579 8.31 -12.56 -1.02
CA TYR A 579 9.12 -12.38 -2.22
C TYR A 579 10.34 -13.29 -2.28
N MET A 580 10.85 -13.78 -1.14
CA MET A 580 12.06 -14.60 -1.05
C MET A 580 11.79 -16.01 -0.54
N ARG A 581 10.58 -16.30 -0.05
CA ARG A 581 10.28 -17.45 0.83
C ARG A 581 11.13 -17.44 2.09
N ARG A 582 11.03 -18.49 2.92
CA ARG A 582 11.83 -18.60 4.15
C ARG A 582 13.32 -18.82 3.84
N PRO A 583 14.24 -18.30 4.68
CA PRO A 583 15.68 -18.50 4.50
C PRO A 583 16.08 -19.98 4.39
N GLN A 584 15.42 -20.87 5.15
CA GLN A 584 15.66 -22.31 5.13
C GLN A 584 15.32 -22.99 3.79
N VAL A 585 14.51 -22.33 2.96
CA VAL A 585 14.06 -22.86 1.65
C VAL A 585 14.83 -22.22 0.49
N ASN A 586 15.36 -21.01 0.69
CA ASN A 586 16.00 -20.19 -0.36
C ASN A 586 17.31 -19.56 0.11
N GLU A 587 18.16 -20.31 0.80
CA GLU A 587 19.43 -19.82 1.34
C GLU A 587 20.28 -19.09 0.28
N PHE A 588 20.42 -19.68 -0.90
CA PHE A 588 21.18 -19.11 -2.02
C PHE A 588 20.64 -17.75 -2.51
N GLY A 589 19.30 -17.57 -2.56
CA GLY A 589 18.70 -16.29 -2.94
C GLY A 589 18.98 -15.21 -1.91
N TYR A 590 18.91 -15.56 -0.61
CA TYR A 590 19.25 -14.63 0.46
C TYR A 590 20.74 -14.22 0.43
N ASP A 591 21.65 -15.14 0.16
CA ASP A 591 23.08 -14.83 0.07
C ASP A 591 23.40 -13.90 -1.10
N LYS A 592 22.80 -14.14 -2.27
CA LYS A 592 22.93 -13.25 -3.43
C LYS A 592 22.39 -11.84 -3.21
N ALA A 593 21.37 -11.73 -2.36
CA ALA A 593 20.66 -10.49 -2.06
C ALA A 593 21.26 -9.72 -0.87
N ASP A 594 22.30 -10.27 -0.22
CA ASP A 594 22.90 -9.69 0.98
C ASP A 594 24.05 -8.73 0.62
N VAL A 595 23.83 -7.42 0.79
CA VAL A 595 24.83 -6.41 0.44
C VAL A 595 26.01 -6.38 1.41
N MET A 596 25.87 -6.95 2.62
CA MET A 596 27.01 -7.07 3.55
C MET A 596 28.10 -7.99 2.99
N GLN A 597 27.70 -9.06 2.29
CA GLN A 597 28.65 -9.94 1.59
C GLN A 597 29.35 -9.25 0.40
N LEU A 598 28.77 -8.17 -0.11
CA LEU A 598 29.30 -7.39 -1.23
C LEU A 598 30.02 -6.12 -0.78
N ALA A 599 30.27 -5.93 0.51
CA ALA A 599 30.87 -4.70 1.05
C ALA A 599 32.26 -4.43 0.45
N SER A 600 33.08 -5.46 0.19
CA SER A 600 34.38 -5.33 -0.48
C SER A 600 34.29 -4.84 -1.93
N ASP A 601 33.15 -5.04 -2.59
CA ASP A 601 32.94 -4.69 -3.99
C ASP A 601 32.35 -3.30 -4.17
N LEU A 602 32.00 -2.60 -3.06
CA LEU A 602 31.47 -1.24 -3.11
C LEU A 602 32.44 -0.32 -3.87
N GLN A 603 31.92 0.39 -4.88
CA GLN A 603 32.65 1.38 -5.67
C GLN A 603 31.88 2.69 -5.68
N GLY A 604 32.64 3.81 -5.80
CA GLY A 604 32.08 5.16 -5.69
C GLY A 604 31.93 5.63 -4.24
N GLN A 605 31.56 6.88 -4.07
CA GLN A 605 31.35 7.49 -2.74
C GLN A 605 29.92 7.14 -2.25
N LEU A 606 29.79 6.78 -0.98
CA LEU A 606 28.51 6.43 -0.37
C LEU A 606 28.11 7.47 0.70
N LEU A 607 26.87 7.96 0.63
CA LEU A 607 26.18 8.59 1.75
C LEU A 607 25.11 7.61 2.26
N LEU A 608 25.32 7.08 3.47
CA LEU A 608 24.39 6.21 4.17
C LEU A 608 23.57 7.04 5.17
N VAL A 609 22.24 6.96 5.10
CA VAL A 609 21.32 7.74 5.96
C VAL A 609 20.34 6.82 6.66
N HIS A 610 20.09 7.04 7.98
CA HIS A 610 19.07 6.27 8.71
C HIS A 610 18.46 7.07 9.87
N GLY A 611 17.18 6.82 10.16
CA GLY A 611 16.51 7.22 11.41
C GLY A 611 16.76 6.16 12.49
N LEU A 612 17.16 6.55 13.70
CA LEU A 612 17.48 5.56 14.75
C LEU A 612 16.26 4.93 15.41
N ALA A 613 15.10 5.58 15.29
CA ALA A 613 13.81 5.06 15.75
C ALA A 613 12.99 4.46 14.60
N ASP A 614 13.67 3.92 13.58
CA ASP A 614 13.04 3.23 12.47
C ASP A 614 12.50 1.86 12.92
N ASP A 615 11.17 1.77 13.02
CA ASP A 615 10.41 0.59 13.44
C ASP A 615 10.13 -0.39 12.29
N ASN A 616 10.47 0.01 11.05
CA ASN A 616 10.25 -0.78 9.84
C ASN A 616 11.55 -1.44 9.37
N VAL A 617 12.49 -0.64 8.86
CA VAL A 617 13.84 -1.07 8.53
C VAL A 617 14.75 -0.67 9.69
N HIS A 618 14.94 -1.54 10.65
CA HIS A 618 15.71 -1.22 11.86
C HIS A 618 17.10 -0.69 11.52
N ALA A 619 17.57 0.34 12.26
CA ALA A 619 18.91 0.91 12.11
C ALA A 619 20.04 -0.13 12.24
N GLN A 620 19.75 -1.29 12.85
CA GLN A 620 20.61 -2.48 12.85
C GLN A 620 21.12 -2.83 11.45
N GLN A 621 20.29 -2.73 10.43
CA GLN A 621 20.66 -2.97 9.03
C GLN A 621 21.87 -2.11 8.62
N SER A 622 21.80 -0.81 8.87
CA SER A 622 22.90 0.12 8.60
C SER A 622 24.12 -0.11 9.48
N TRP A 623 23.94 -0.42 10.77
CA TRP A 623 25.05 -0.67 11.68
C TRP A 623 25.90 -1.89 11.26
N LEU A 624 25.25 -2.99 10.90
CA LEU A 624 25.96 -4.19 10.44
C LEU A 624 26.65 -3.97 9.09
N TYR A 625 26.03 -3.17 8.20
CA TYR A 625 26.68 -2.83 6.94
C TYR A 625 27.87 -1.89 7.14
N VAL A 626 27.81 -0.95 8.08
CA VAL A 626 28.94 -0.10 8.48
C VAL A 626 30.11 -0.96 8.96
N ASP A 627 29.86 -1.95 9.82
CA ASP A 627 30.91 -2.87 10.26
C ASP A 627 31.53 -3.63 9.07
N ALA A 628 30.70 -4.19 8.17
CA ALA A 628 31.18 -4.87 6.98
C ALA A 628 32.05 -3.95 6.06
N LEU A 629 31.66 -2.69 5.89
CA LEU A 629 32.45 -1.71 5.13
C LEU A 629 33.78 -1.38 5.81
N VAL A 630 33.79 -1.22 7.12
CA VAL A 630 35.01 -0.97 7.91
C VAL A 630 35.98 -2.16 7.78
N GLN A 631 35.48 -3.38 7.95
CA GLN A 631 36.30 -4.61 7.76
C GLN A 631 36.85 -4.73 6.34
N ALA A 632 36.08 -4.26 5.33
CA ALA A 632 36.51 -4.22 3.93
C ALA A 632 37.42 -3.01 3.60
N GLY A 633 37.76 -2.16 4.59
CA GLY A 633 38.60 -0.97 4.39
C GLY A 633 37.98 0.14 3.55
N LYS A 634 36.64 0.16 3.40
CA LYS A 634 35.92 1.15 2.60
C LYS A 634 35.69 2.44 3.38
N GLN A 635 35.75 3.58 2.68
CA GLN A 635 35.41 4.88 3.23
C GLN A 635 34.02 5.30 2.74
N PHE A 636 33.25 5.93 3.63
CA PHE A 636 31.88 6.37 3.35
C PHE A 636 31.50 7.54 4.27
N GLU A 637 30.45 8.25 3.89
CA GLU A 637 29.82 9.27 4.73
C GLU A 637 28.50 8.71 5.30
N MET A 638 28.14 9.10 6.51
CA MET A 638 26.85 8.72 7.08
C MET A 638 26.15 9.89 7.77
N GLN A 639 24.82 9.85 7.83
CA GLN A 639 23.95 10.77 8.53
C GLN A 639 22.87 10.02 9.28
N MET A 640 22.91 10.09 10.61
CA MET A 640 21.88 9.50 11.47
C MET A 640 20.96 10.60 12.01
N TYR A 641 19.68 10.26 12.15
CA TYR A 641 18.64 11.10 12.74
C TYR A 641 18.11 10.44 14.00
N PRO A 642 18.57 10.86 15.19
CA PRO A 642 18.01 10.38 16.45
C PRO A 642 16.49 10.63 16.50
N ASP A 643 15.74 9.73 17.12
CA ASP A 643 14.30 9.84 17.36
C ASP A 643 13.40 9.91 16.10
N ASP A 644 13.97 9.84 14.90
CA ASP A 644 13.18 9.76 13.65
C ASP A 644 13.00 8.32 13.17
N ASN A 645 11.82 8.07 12.59
CA ASN A 645 11.44 6.77 12.04
C ASN A 645 11.79 6.64 10.55
N HIS A 646 11.26 5.60 9.91
CA HIS A 646 11.50 5.26 8.49
C HIS A 646 11.26 6.40 7.50
N PHE A 647 10.35 7.32 7.80
CA PHE A 647 9.95 8.41 6.90
C PHE A 647 10.57 9.76 7.24
N LEU A 648 11.38 9.86 8.27
CA LEU A 648 11.93 11.12 8.77
C LEU A 648 10.83 12.19 8.87
N ARG A 649 9.83 11.93 9.71
CA ARG A 649 8.60 12.76 9.79
C ARG A 649 8.84 14.14 10.38
N ASN A 650 9.94 14.33 11.12
CA ASN A 650 10.32 15.65 11.62
C ASN A 650 10.68 16.57 10.44
N ARG A 651 9.93 17.67 10.27
CA ARG A 651 10.10 18.57 9.14
C ARG A 651 11.51 19.14 9.05
N SER A 652 12.13 19.53 10.17
CA SER A 652 13.50 20.08 10.18
C SER A 652 14.52 19.02 9.73
N ASN A 653 14.38 17.78 10.14
CA ASN A 653 15.24 16.67 9.73
C ASN A 653 15.05 16.32 8.25
N TYR A 654 13.81 16.36 7.75
CA TYR A 654 13.52 16.18 6.34
C TYR A 654 14.14 17.27 5.46
N GLU A 655 14.06 18.55 5.87
CA GLU A 655 14.71 19.67 5.18
C GLU A 655 16.24 19.56 5.27
N HIS A 656 16.80 19.20 6.43
CA HIS A 656 18.23 18.94 6.60
C HIS A 656 18.72 17.83 5.69
N LEU A 657 18.00 16.71 5.58
CA LEU A 657 18.33 15.62 4.68
C LEU A 657 18.49 16.10 3.23
N HIS A 658 17.56 16.90 2.72
CA HIS A 658 17.65 17.41 1.35
C HIS A 658 18.87 18.32 1.15
N ARG A 659 19.20 19.16 2.12
CA ARG A 659 20.43 19.98 2.09
C ARG A 659 21.68 19.09 2.14
N ARG A 660 21.67 18.03 2.95
CA ARG A 660 22.77 17.08 3.06
C ARG A 660 23.00 16.32 1.74
N ILE A 661 21.93 15.90 1.08
CA ILE A 661 21.98 15.29 -0.25
C ILE A 661 22.59 16.26 -1.26
N MET A 662 22.14 17.52 -1.29
CA MET A 662 22.68 18.53 -2.20
C MET A 662 24.15 18.80 -1.99
N LEU A 663 24.60 18.89 -0.73
CA LEU A 663 26.01 19.06 -0.39
C LEU A 663 26.84 17.88 -0.88
N PHE A 664 26.39 16.65 -0.62
CA PHE A 664 27.07 15.42 -1.05
C PHE A 664 27.17 15.32 -2.59
N LEU A 665 26.08 15.59 -3.31
CA LEU A 665 26.09 15.63 -4.78
C LEU A 665 27.02 16.73 -5.30
N SER A 666 27.01 17.91 -4.68
CA SER A 666 27.91 19.00 -5.08
C SER A 666 29.38 18.65 -4.93
N ASN A 667 29.75 17.99 -3.82
CA ASN A 667 31.13 17.60 -3.56
C ASN A 667 31.62 16.50 -4.50
N ASN A 668 30.74 15.62 -4.95
CA ASN A 668 31.13 14.42 -5.74
C ASN A 668 30.84 14.54 -7.24
N LEU A 669 30.00 15.49 -7.69
CA LEU A 669 29.61 15.63 -9.11
C LEU A 669 29.89 16.98 -9.75
N LYS A 670 30.34 18.01 -9.02
CA LYS A 670 30.48 19.39 -9.56
C LYS A 670 31.89 19.79 -9.99
N HIS A 671 32.82 18.90 -10.21
CA HIS A 671 34.15 19.27 -10.67
C HIS A 671 34.43 18.97 -12.10
#